data_77aec18576949072bf8359ca05184ef5
#
_entry.id   77aec18576949072bf8359ca05184ef5
#
_cell.length_a   1.000
_cell.length_b   1.000
_cell.length_c   1.000
_cell.angle_alpha   90.00
_cell.angle_beta   90.00
_cell.angle_gamma   90.00
#
_symmetry.space_group_name_H-M   'P 1'
#
loop_
_entity.id
_entity.type
_entity.pdbx_description
1 polymer ?
#
loop_
_entity_poly.entity_id
_entity_poly.type
_entity_poly.pdbx_seq_one_letter_code
_entity_poly.pdbx_strand_id
1 'polypeptide(L)'
;MKNYKDKIEKLISKMTPEEKTRLLCACSTFETFGCERLGIEGFKTMDGPHGVRPDSKPKNSFTWDDDPKFNVTALPVESALGASWNKELALIYGDTLGSEARGRGKDIILGPGVNMIRQPLSGRNFEYLAEDPVLAGELGKNLVKAIQKHDVAACVKHIALNNQELDRGGVNVKVSERALREIYLKAFHTAIIDGGALTVMGSTNKYNNEHCSHNRRLTKEILKDEWGFSGLAMTDWGAAHDEEQAIYNGLDLEMNTSQNYWEEYYLGKPFCERTKNNPKEMKLLDDKVRRILYVMFNINMFSPDRKKGANNTKEHQKAALDIAKETIVLLKNDDKILPLKKDKAKKILVMGENADKKHCRGGGSSSVPAYYEVTLLDGIKKVFKDSEIEYIESMTGEMKSIPVEMLDFANKSTGYRGFERRIHKDFNVWNGEYDLEYCMSPEVNPETDNQKGLNFVGVMILPEDGIYNIEIHYNGEGWVQINGTTMCSMKFYEKPQKRVISLEGKKGDRFEIAVTFLLEENGRGRYLRMGMTNGNLKSNEKETEKIIEKIKNADAVIYCGGLTHDVDLEGADKINIKLPPMQNKEIELVLKNRPDAVISLTAGTCVELPWLDMAKAVVWNQYNGMEAGNAFALTLCGDVNPSGKLPFTMPYKYEDTPVARYGEYKSGECELKEDIFLGYRGYEKDEIKPMFPFGHGLSYTEFEYSDLKIDAGSVKFRLKNTGTVSGKEAVQLYIGVKNTKIPHPVKELKDFCKIELMPNEEKTVEFTLTDDMFTYFCEDKNAWERYDGDFSVYIGSSVSDIRLKGDL
;
A
#
# COMPACT_ATOMS: atom_id res chain seq x y z
N MET A 1 7.89 -29.09 14.80
CA MET A 1 6.97 -28.25 15.61
C MET A 1 6.91 -28.76 17.05
N LYS A 2 7.05 -27.89 18.05
CA LYS A 2 6.86 -28.27 19.46
C LYS A 2 5.42 -28.70 19.65
N ASN A 3 5.21 -29.90 20.18
CA ASN A 3 3.85 -30.39 20.49
C ASN A 3 3.40 -29.82 21.85
N TYR A 4 2.55 -28.79 21.82
CA TYR A 4 2.01 -28.15 23.02
C TYR A 4 0.64 -28.67 23.44
N LYS A 5 0.11 -29.70 22.76
CA LYS A 5 -1.27 -30.18 22.92
C LYS A 5 -1.66 -30.41 24.40
N ASP A 6 -0.88 -31.19 25.15
CA ASP A 6 -1.22 -31.52 26.54
C ASP A 6 -1.24 -30.30 27.47
N LYS A 7 -0.32 -29.32 27.20
CA LYS A 7 -0.28 -28.08 27.98
C LYS A 7 -1.51 -27.22 27.70
N ILE A 8 -1.90 -27.13 26.44
CA ILE A 8 -3.08 -26.37 26.00
C ILE A 8 -4.34 -26.97 26.59
N GLU A 9 -4.57 -28.29 26.46
CA GLU A 9 -5.75 -28.94 27.00
C GLU A 9 -5.84 -28.80 28.55
N LYS A 10 -4.69 -28.86 29.26
CA LYS A 10 -4.61 -28.63 30.71
C LYS A 10 -4.99 -27.18 31.07
N LEU A 11 -4.70 -26.20 30.27
CA LEU A 11 -5.13 -24.82 30.50
C LEU A 11 -6.63 -24.67 30.23
N ILE A 12 -7.11 -25.15 29.07
CA ILE A 12 -8.54 -25.12 28.71
C ILE A 12 -9.42 -25.75 29.78
N SER A 13 -9.02 -26.90 30.33
CA SER A 13 -9.79 -27.59 31.37
C SER A 13 -9.90 -26.81 32.68
N LYS A 14 -9.06 -25.84 32.92
CA LYS A 14 -9.06 -24.99 34.13
C LYS A 14 -9.85 -23.71 33.96
N MET A 15 -10.17 -23.31 32.73
CA MET A 15 -10.85 -22.05 32.42
C MET A 15 -12.36 -22.17 32.57
N THR A 16 -12.99 -21.14 33.12
CA THR A 16 -14.44 -20.95 33.07
C THR A 16 -14.89 -20.53 31.67
N PRO A 17 -16.16 -20.70 31.29
CA PRO A 17 -16.68 -20.21 30.03
C PRO A 17 -16.45 -18.73 29.82
N GLU A 18 -16.58 -17.90 30.86
CA GLU A 18 -16.30 -16.47 30.80
C GLU A 18 -14.84 -16.18 30.51
N GLU A 19 -13.89 -16.82 31.19
CA GLU A 19 -12.46 -16.67 30.94
C GLU A 19 -12.09 -17.07 29.49
N LYS A 20 -12.71 -18.11 28.96
CA LYS A 20 -12.55 -18.59 27.60
C LYS A 20 -13.03 -17.56 26.61
N THR A 21 -14.25 -17.02 26.76
CA THR A 21 -14.79 -16.03 25.82
C THR A 21 -14.08 -14.67 25.90
N ARG A 22 -13.58 -14.29 27.09
CA ARG A 22 -12.72 -13.09 27.20
C ARG A 22 -11.47 -13.20 26.32
N LEU A 23 -10.81 -14.35 26.27
CA LEU A 23 -9.65 -14.56 25.38
C LEU A 23 -9.96 -14.35 23.90
N LEU A 24 -11.23 -14.47 23.48
CA LEU A 24 -11.65 -14.27 22.08
C LEU A 24 -11.94 -12.81 21.74
N CYS A 25 -11.70 -11.87 22.65
CA CYS A 25 -12.10 -10.47 22.49
C CYS A 25 -10.94 -9.51 22.73
N ALA A 26 -10.94 -8.40 22.01
CA ALA A 26 -10.12 -7.25 22.35
C ALA A 26 -10.55 -6.63 23.70
N CYS A 27 -9.61 -5.99 24.40
CA CYS A 27 -9.86 -5.18 25.60
C CYS A 27 -9.40 -3.72 25.44
N SER A 28 -8.75 -3.43 24.34
CA SER A 28 -8.44 -2.09 23.84
C SER A 28 -8.30 -2.15 22.32
N THR A 29 -8.01 -1.05 21.67
CA THR A 29 -7.87 -1.05 20.20
C THR A 29 -6.88 -2.11 19.70
N PHE A 30 -5.75 -2.34 20.42
CA PHE A 30 -4.69 -3.25 19.97
C PHE A 30 -4.30 -4.31 21.00
N GLU A 31 -5.08 -4.49 22.07
CA GLU A 31 -4.81 -5.51 23.08
C GLU A 31 -6.03 -6.42 23.27
N THR A 32 -5.80 -7.69 23.59
CA THR A 32 -6.86 -8.66 23.91
C THR A 32 -6.89 -8.94 25.42
N PHE A 33 -8.03 -9.46 25.91
CA PHE A 33 -8.08 -9.97 27.28
C PHE A 33 -7.13 -11.15 27.48
N GLY A 34 -6.59 -11.25 28.67
CA GLY A 34 -5.89 -12.42 29.17
C GLY A 34 -6.74 -13.23 30.15
N CYS A 35 -6.12 -14.17 30.88
CA CYS A 35 -6.68 -14.88 32.00
C CYS A 35 -5.71 -14.78 33.19
N GLU A 36 -5.84 -13.73 33.99
CA GLU A 36 -4.90 -13.38 35.06
C GLU A 36 -4.78 -14.53 36.10
N ARG A 37 -5.90 -15.15 36.45
CA ARG A 37 -5.94 -16.26 37.39
C ARG A 37 -5.05 -17.44 36.98
N LEU A 38 -4.81 -17.61 35.68
CA LEU A 38 -3.98 -18.67 35.13
C LEU A 38 -2.62 -18.16 34.64
N GLY A 39 -2.31 -16.89 34.86
CA GLY A 39 -1.06 -16.26 34.45
C GLY A 39 -0.93 -16.13 32.91
N ILE A 40 -2.05 -15.96 32.21
CA ILE A 40 -2.09 -15.79 30.74
C ILE A 40 -2.31 -14.32 30.44
N GLU A 41 -1.29 -13.69 29.85
CA GLU A 41 -1.42 -12.34 29.31
C GLU A 41 -2.19 -12.35 27.98
N GLY A 42 -2.94 -11.28 27.67
CA GLY A 42 -3.54 -11.07 26.36
C GLY A 42 -2.49 -10.70 25.32
N PHE A 43 -2.84 -10.82 24.04
CA PHE A 43 -2.00 -10.37 22.95
C PHE A 43 -1.91 -8.84 22.91
N LYS A 44 -0.74 -8.33 22.55
CA LYS A 44 -0.51 -6.95 22.15
C LYS A 44 -0.23 -6.94 20.64
N THR A 45 -1.21 -6.48 19.89
CA THR A 45 -1.11 -6.37 18.43
C THR A 45 -0.64 -4.97 18.04
N MET A 46 -0.22 -4.77 16.82
CA MET A 46 0.04 -3.43 16.27
C MET A 46 0.01 -3.42 14.75
N ASP A 47 -0.49 -2.31 14.21
CA ASP A 47 -0.38 -1.99 12.79
C ASP A 47 1.07 -1.78 12.36
N GLY A 48 1.24 -1.98 11.07
CA GLY A 48 2.41 -1.60 10.34
C GLY A 48 2.97 -2.69 9.43
N PRO A 49 2.51 -2.74 8.17
CA PRO A 49 3.16 -3.59 7.18
C PRO A 49 4.56 -3.06 6.82
N HIS A 50 4.83 -1.76 6.98
CA HIS A 50 6.13 -1.15 6.67
C HIS A 50 6.79 -0.40 7.84
N GLY A 51 6.36 -0.67 9.07
CA GLY A 51 6.93 -0.14 10.31
C GLY A 51 6.01 -0.36 11.49
N VAL A 52 6.56 -0.59 12.67
CA VAL A 52 5.76 -0.90 13.87
C VAL A 52 5.22 0.38 14.49
N ARG A 53 3.96 0.68 14.27
CA ARG A 53 3.28 1.88 14.78
C ARG A 53 3.44 2.03 16.31
N PRO A 54 3.51 3.26 16.86
CA PRO A 54 3.48 3.50 18.31
C PRO A 54 2.17 3.05 18.97
N ASP A 55 2.22 2.88 20.29
CA ASP A 55 1.02 2.56 21.07
C ASP A 55 -0.04 3.65 20.97
N SER A 56 -1.29 3.23 20.92
CA SER A 56 -2.43 4.15 20.90
C SER A 56 -2.54 4.94 22.19
N LYS A 57 -2.86 6.23 22.04
CA LYS A 57 -3.12 7.13 23.15
C LYS A 57 -4.26 8.11 22.77
N PRO A 58 -5.42 8.02 23.44
CA PRO A 58 -5.79 7.01 24.46
C PRO A 58 -5.84 5.57 23.90
N LYS A 59 -5.80 4.57 24.79
CA LYS A 59 -5.74 3.12 24.39
C LYS A 59 -6.88 2.66 23.48
N ASN A 60 -8.03 3.32 23.53
CA ASN A 60 -9.22 3.01 22.73
C ASN A 60 -9.32 3.93 21.49
N SER A 61 -8.19 4.26 20.87
CA SER A 61 -8.12 5.11 19.68
C SER A 61 -7.11 4.57 18.68
N PHE A 62 -7.13 5.16 17.48
CA PHE A 62 -6.10 4.94 16.46
C PHE A 62 -5.04 6.04 16.45
N THR A 63 -5.09 6.98 17.40
CA THR A 63 -4.09 8.03 17.55
C THR A 63 -2.93 7.58 18.45
N TRP A 64 -1.79 8.24 18.37
CA TRP A 64 -0.63 8.02 19.23
C TRP A 64 0.01 9.33 19.66
N ASP A 65 0.90 9.27 20.65
CA ASP A 65 1.67 10.40 21.12
C ASP A 65 2.79 10.75 20.11
N ASP A 66 2.89 12.00 19.70
CA ASP A 66 3.90 12.51 18.78
C ASP A 66 5.29 12.74 19.44
N ASP A 67 5.57 12.12 20.59
CA ASP A 67 6.90 12.16 21.19
C ASP A 67 7.92 11.41 20.30
N PRO A 68 9.00 12.09 19.85
CA PRO A 68 10.01 11.50 18.97
C PRO A 68 10.65 10.20 19.48
N LYS A 69 10.61 9.95 20.81
CA LYS A 69 11.09 8.67 21.38
C LYS A 69 10.32 7.45 20.90
N PHE A 70 9.09 7.65 20.40
CA PHE A 70 8.25 6.58 19.86
C PHE A 70 8.42 6.36 18.36
N ASN A 71 9.21 7.21 17.69
CA ASN A 71 9.47 7.07 16.27
C ASN A 71 10.08 5.70 15.93
N VAL A 72 9.85 5.24 14.70
CA VAL A 72 10.09 3.88 14.25
C VAL A 72 11.03 3.82 13.05
N THR A 73 11.61 2.66 12.77
CA THR A 73 12.19 2.40 11.46
C THR A 73 11.07 2.27 10.42
N ALA A 74 10.95 3.27 9.55
CA ALA A 74 10.02 3.22 8.44
C ALA A 74 10.69 2.60 7.22
N LEU A 75 10.26 1.40 6.87
CA LEU A 75 10.71 0.66 5.70
C LEU A 75 9.97 1.14 4.43
N PRO A 76 10.46 0.86 3.22
CA PRO A 76 9.68 1.01 2.00
C PRO A 76 8.32 0.30 2.10
N VAL A 77 7.28 0.86 1.49
CA VAL A 77 5.95 0.22 1.48
C VAL A 77 5.97 -1.13 0.78
N GLU A 78 4.94 -1.96 0.98
CA GLU A 78 4.94 -3.33 0.46
C GLU A 78 4.95 -3.40 -1.07
N SER A 79 4.31 -2.45 -1.78
CA SER A 79 4.42 -2.39 -3.25
C SER A 79 5.84 -2.05 -3.72
N ALA A 80 6.58 -1.27 -2.94
CA ALA A 80 8.00 -1.03 -3.19
C ALA A 80 8.82 -2.31 -2.97
N LEU A 81 8.57 -3.05 -1.87
CA LEU A 81 9.20 -4.36 -1.69
C LEU A 81 8.87 -5.30 -2.87
N GLY A 82 7.63 -5.28 -3.38
CA GLY A 82 7.23 -5.97 -4.59
C GLY A 82 8.12 -5.66 -5.78
N ALA A 83 8.46 -4.38 -5.95
CA ALA A 83 9.36 -3.95 -7.03
C ALA A 83 10.81 -4.44 -6.87
N SER A 84 11.21 -4.91 -5.70
CA SER A 84 12.53 -5.50 -5.51
C SER A 84 12.70 -6.83 -6.26
N TRP A 85 11.64 -7.62 -6.42
CA TRP A 85 11.71 -8.99 -6.96
C TRP A 85 12.77 -9.85 -6.26
N ASN A 86 12.97 -9.64 -4.96
CA ASN A 86 14.07 -10.23 -4.19
C ASN A 86 13.56 -10.93 -2.93
N LYS A 87 13.56 -12.27 -2.97
CA LYS A 87 13.12 -13.13 -1.86
C LYS A 87 13.99 -12.95 -0.60
N GLU A 88 15.30 -12.72 -0.77
CA GLU A 88 16.22 -12.50 0.35
C GLU A 88 15.99 -11.14 1.00
N LEU A 89 15.68 -10.13 0.20
CA LEU A 89 15.37 -8.80 0.72
C LEU A 89 14.07 -8.81 1.56
N ALA A 90 13.09 -9.63 1.17
CA ALA A 90 11.89 -9.85 1.98
C ALA A 90 12.21 -10.51 3.34
N LEU A 91 13.26 -11.37 3.42
CA LEU A 91 13.74 -11.89 4.70
C LEU A 91 14.35 -10.78 5.57
N ILE A 92 15.17 -9.89 4.99
CA ILE A 92 15.75 -8.75 5.71
C ILE A 92 14.67 -7.80 6.22
N TYR A 93 13.67 -7.54 5.40
CA TYR A 93 12.52 -6.72 5.74
C TYR A 93 11.74 -7.30 6.94
N GLY A 94 11.36 -8.56 6.84
CA GLY A 94 10.62 -9.24 7.91
C GLY A 94 11.43 -9.41 9.20
N ASP A 95 12.74 -9.60 9.10
CA ASP A 95 13.64 -9.67 10.26
C ASP A 95 13.69 -8.34 11.01
N THR A 96 13.79 -7.21 10.28
CA THR A 96 13.76 -5.87 10.84
C THR A 96 12.40 -5.60 11.52
N LEU A 97 11.30 -5.88 10.82
CA LEU A 97 9.95 -5.64 11.33
C LEU A 97 9.65 -6.49 12.57
N GLY A 98 10.01 -7.79 12.55
CA GLY A 98 9.82 -8.71 13.67
C GLY A 98 10.66 -8.31 14.89
N SER A 99 11.92 -7.89 14.69
CA SER A 99 12.81 -7.39 15.74
C SER A 99 12.21 -6.15 16.41
N GLU A 100 11.74 -5.17 15.63
CA GLU A 100 11.11 -3.95 16.16
C GLU A 100 9.80 -4.23 16.86
N ALA A 101 8.95 -5.10 16.31
CA ALA A 101 7.71 -5.49 16.95
C ALA A 101 7.98 -6.11 18.32
N ARG A 102 8.93 -7.03 18.42
CA ARG A 102 9.31 -7.61 19.70
C ARG A 102 9.94 -6.60 20.64
N GLY A 103 10.80 -5.70 20.13
CA GLY A 103 11.45 -4.63 20.88
C GLY A 103 10.45 -3.62 21.48
N ARG A 104 9.29 -3.46 20.84
CA ARG A 104 8.16 -2.65 21.31
C ARG A 104 7.15 -3.44 22.15
N GLY A 105 7.47 -4.68 22.52
CA GLY A 105 6.60 -5.52 23.35
C GLY A 105 5.39 -6.08 22.63
N LYS A 106 5.38 -6.10 21.28
CA LYS A 106 4.25 -6.63 20.51
C LYS A 106 4.36 -8.14 20.32
N ASP A 107 3.19 -8.78 20.22
CA ASP A 107 3.02 -10.22 20.08
C ASP A 107 2.59 -10.58 18.66
N ILE A 108 1.82 -9.70 18.02
CA ILE A 108 1.31 -9.86 16.66
C ILE A 108 1.56 -8.56 15.90
N ILE A 109 2.17 -8.63 14.73
CA ILE A 109 2.24 -7.53 13.77
C ILE A 109 1.22 -7.75 12.64
N LEU A 110 0.42 -6.71 12.33
CA LEU A 110 -0.67 -6.76 11.36
C LEU A 110 -0.13 -6.56 9.93
N GLY A 111 0.48 -7.59 9.42
CA GLY A 111 1.12 -7.69 8.11
C GLY A 111 1.75 -9.08 7.90
N PRO A 112 2.11 -9.43 6.64
CA PRO A 112 2.04 -8.64 5.42
C PRO A 112 0.65 -8.55 4.79
N GLY A 113 0.45 -7.51 3.93
CA GLY A 113 -0.68 -7.38 3.04
C GLY A 113 -0.43 -8.10 1.72
N VAL A 114 -1.21 -9.13 1.41
CA VAL A 114 -1.00 -9.96 0.20
C VAL A 114 -2.19 -9.96 -0.75
N ASN A 115 -3.12 -9.02 -0.62
CA ASN A 115 -4.17 -8.82 -1.62
C ASN A 115 -3.56 -8.43 -2.97
N MET A 116 -4.26 -8.74 -4.05
CA MET A 116 -3.80 -8.37 -5.39
C MET A 116 -3.98 -6.87 -5.64
N ILE A 117 -3.01 -6.23 -6.27
CA ILE A 117 -3.16 -4.92 -6.89
C ILE A 117 -4.06 -5.10 -8.12
N ARG A 118 -5.38 -5.18 -7.88
CA ARG A 118 -6.36 -5.52 -8.90
C ARG A 118 -6.64 -4.36 -9.84
N GLN A 119 -6.86 -3.20 -9.26
CA GLN A 119 -7.23 -2.03 -10.03
C GLN A 119 -6.48 -0.80 -9.50
N PRO A 120 -6.02 0.08 -10.39
CA PRO A 120 -5.12 1.16 -9.99
C PRO A 120 -5.77 2.26 -9.14
N LEU A 121 -7.11 2.34 -9.08
CA LEU A 121 -7.80 3.34 -8.26
C LEU A 121 -7.74 3.05 -6.76
N SER A 122 -7.52 1.79 -6.35
CA SER A 122 -7.55 1.45 -4.93
C SER A 122 -6.53 2.25 -4.12
N GLY A 123 -7.02 2.89 -3.06
CA GLY A 123 -6.22 3.74 -2.20
C GLY A 123 -5.17 2.98 -1.39
N ARG A 124 -5.36 1.67 -1.17
CA ARG A 124 -4.45 0.81 -0.40
C ARG A 124 -3.49 -0.03 -1.24
N ASN A 125 -3.39 0.21 -2.55
CA ASN A 125 -2.46 -0.55 -3.39
C ASN A 125 -1.01 -0.50 -2.92
N PHE A 126 -0.59 0.59 -2.27
CA PHE A 126 0.76 0.71 -1.72
C PHE A 126 1.04 -0.29 -0.59
N GLU A 127 0.02 -0.80 0.10
CA GLU A 127 0.13 -1.82 1.15
C GLU A 127 0.15 -3.25 0.61
N TYR A 128 0.05 -3.46 -0.71
CA TYR A 128 0.02 -4.78 -1.31
C TYR A 128 1.23 -5.01 -2.21
N LEU A 129 1.73 -6.25 -2.25
CA LEU A 129 3.02 -6.57 -2.87
C LEU A 129 3.00 -6.49 -4.40
N ALA A 130 1.96 -7.01 -5.07
CA ALA A 130 1.93 -7.10 -6.53
C ALA A 130 0.53 -7.36 -7.12
N GLU A 131 0.42 -7.25 -8.45
CA GLU A 131 -0.73 -7.76 -9.22
C GLU A 131 -0.67 -9.26 -9.48
N ASP A 132 0.50 -9.89 -9.30
CA ASP A 132 0.72 -11.30 -9.55
C ASP A 132 0.79 -12.11 -8.26
N PRO A 133 0.02 -13.20 -8.13
CA PRO A 133 -0.07 -13.99 -6.90
C PRO A 133 1.20 -14.77 -6.56
N VAL A 134 2.05 -15.10 -7.53
CA VAL A 134 3.32 -15.78 -7.28
C VAL A 134 4.33 -14.81 -6.68
N LEU A 135 4.45 -13.61 -7.26
CA LEU A 135 5.34 -12.57 -6.72
C LEU A 135 4.91 -12.18 -5.30
N ALA A 136 3.61 -11.87 -5.10
CA ALA A 136 3.07 -11.50 -3.80
C ALA A 136 3.21 -12.63 -2.77
N GLY A 137 2.91 -13.86 -3.16
CA GLY A 137 2.99 -15.02 -2.28
C GLY A 137 4.41 -15.36 -1.84
N GLU A 138 5.36 -15.36 -2.76
CA GLU A 138 6.77 -15.68 -2.45
C GLU A 138 7.41 -14.62 -1.54
N LEU A 139 7.16 -13.34 -1.77
CA LEU A 139 7.64 -12.29 -0.88
C LEU A 139 6.93 -12.34 0.47
N GLY A 140 5.60 -12.50 0.49
CA GLY A 140 4.80 -12.66 1.71
C GLY A 140 5.24 -13.84 2.57
N LYS A 141 5.53 -14.98 1.95
CA LYS A 141 6.09 -16.18 2.61
C LYS A 141 7.39 -15.87 3.36
N ASN A 142 8.30 -15.15 2.72
CA ASN A 142 9.58 -14.82 3.32
C ASN A 142 9.44 -13.77 4.43
N LEU A 143 8.54 -12.78 4.28
CA LEU A 143 8.18 -11.85 5.34
C LEU A 143 7.69 -12.58 6.59
N VAL A 144 6.70 -13.48 6.43
CA VAL A 144 6.16 -14.28 7.54
C VAL A 144 7.26 -15.06 8.25
N LYS A 145 8.08 -15.80 7.50
CA LYS A 145 9.19 -16.59 8.07
C LYS A 145 10.14 -15.74 8.90
N ALA A 146 10.49 -14.56 8.40
CA ALA A 146 11.45 -13.68 9.07
C ALA A 146 10.85 -13.00 10.30
N ILE A 147 9.64 -12.46 10.22
CA ILE A 147 8.93 -11.86 11.36
C ILE A 147 8.85 -12.86 12.52
N GLN A 148 8.41 -14.09 12.23
CA GLN A 148 8.16 -15.09 13.27
C GLN A 148 9.43 -15.64 13.94
N LYS A 149 10.61 -15.42 13.37
CA LYS A 149 11.88 -15.69 14.05
C LYS A 149 12.05 -14.89 15.36
N HIS A 150 11.35 -13.79 15.53
CA HIS A 150 11.45 -12.89 16.67
C HIS A 150 10.42 -13.14 17.80
N ASP A 151 9.78 -14.31 17.84
CA ASP A 151 8.71 -14.62 18.79
C ASP A 151 7.52 -13.63 18.66
N VAL A 152 7.23 -13.22 17.44
CA VAL A 152 6.11 -12.37 17.03
C VAL A 152 5.31 -13.13 15.98
N ALA A 153 4.00 -13.15 16.06
CA ALA A 153 3.17 -13.70 15.00
C ALA A 153 2.99 -12.69 13.86
N ALA A 154 3.15 -13.14 12.63
CA ALA A 154 2.76 -12.40 11.45
C ALA A 154 1.26 -12.61 11.20
N CYS A 155 0.52 -11.52 10.92
CA CYS A 155 -0.90 -11.55 10.60
C CYS A 155 -1.12 -11.24 9.12
N VAL A 156 -1.22 -12.28 8.30
CA VAL A 156 -1.43 -12.13 6.86
C VAL A 156 -2.82 -11.55 6.60
N LYS A 157 -2.89 -10.45 5.81
CA LYS A 157 -4.12 -9.66 5.63
C LYS A 157 -4.34 -9.24 4.17
N HIS A 158 -5.55 -8.91 3.78
CA HIS A 158 -6.86 -9.12 4.40
C HIS A 158 -7.57 -10.25 3.64
N ILE A 159 -7.83 -11.39 4.24
CA ILE A 159 -8.42 -12.54 3.53
C ILE A 159 -9.94 -12.36 3.47
N ALA A 160 -10.54 -12.19 2.31
CA ALA A 160 -9.97 -12.03 0.99
C ALA A 160 -10.73 -10.94 0.21
N LEU A 161 -10.25 -10.63 -1.03
CA LEU A 161 -10.98 -9.79 -1.97
C LEU A 161 -11.11 -8.31 -1.56
N ASN A 162 -10.25 -7.80 -0.67
CA ASN A 162 -10.17 -6.38 -0.31
C ASN A 162 -9.35 -5.64 -1.37
N ASN A 163 -9.98 -5.33 -2.51
CA ASN A 163 -9.31 -4.75 -3.69
C ASN A 163 -9.83 -3.36 -4.05
N GLN A 164 -10.65 -2.75 -3.20
CA GLN A 164 -11.17 -1.38 -3.30
C GLN A 164 -11.51 -0.84 -1.91
N GLU A 165 -11.43 0.48 -1.75
CA GLU A 165 -11.87 1.18 -0.53
C GLU A 165 -13.30 1.73 -0.67
N LEU A 166 -13.79 1.91 -1.90
CA LEU A 166 -15.17 2.29 -2.16
C LEU A 166 -16.11 1.25 -1.57
N ASP A 167 -16.92 1.67 -0.58
CA ASP A 167 -17.89 0.81 0.13
C ASP A 167 -17.26 -0.47 0.72
N ARG A 168 -16.00 -0.40 1.19
CA ARG A 168 -15.23 -1.57 1.62
C ARG A 168 -15.94 -2.43 2.69
N GLY A 169 -16.77 -1.82 3.54
CA GLY A 169 -17.55 -2.52 4.57
C GLY A 169 -18.88 -3.12 4.06
N GLY A 170 -19.36 -2.70 2.89
CA GLY A 170 -20.65 -3.09 2.34
C GLY A 170 -20.60 -3.88 1.04
N VAL A 171 -19.55 -3.65 0.24
CA VAL A 171 -19.42 -4.27 -1.08
C VAL A 171 -19.45 -5.80 -1.01
N ASN A 172 -20.34 -6.41 -1.82
CA ASN A 172 -20.49 -7.86 -1.95
C ASN A 172 -19.78 -8.34 -3.22
N VAL A 173 -18.61 -8.92 -3.04
CA VAL A 173 -17.77 -9.39 -4.15
C VAL A 173 -18.25 -10.75 -4.63
N LYS A 174 -18.36 -10.87 -5.98
CA LYS A 174 -18.61 -12.13 -6.68
C LYS A 174 -17.41 -12.43 -7.59
N VAL A 175 -16.94 -13.64 -7.56
CA VAL A 175 -15.83 -14.13 -8.38
C VAL A 175 -16.00 -15.62 -8.62
N SER A 176 -15.50 -16.15 -9.74
CA SER A 176 -15.48 -17.58 -10.01
C SER A 176 -14.62 -18.30 -8.96
N GLU A 177 -14.93 -19.54 -8.64
CA GLU A 177 -14.10 -20.34 -7.72
C GLU A 177 -12.67 -20.50 -8.27
N ARG A 178 -12.54 -20.58 -9.58
CA ARG A 178 -11.27 -20.67 -10.27
C ARG A 178 -10.41 -19.43 -10.03
N ALA A 179 -10.92 -18.23 -10.32
CA ALA A 179 -10.18 -17.00 -10.08
C ALA A 179 -9.92 -16.77 -8.59
N LEU A 180 -10.88 -17.13 -7.73
CA LEU A 180 -10.68 -17.09 -6.28
C LEU A 180 -9.44 -17.92 -5.88
N ARG A 181 -9.26 -19.13 -6.44
CA ARG A 181 -8.18 -20.05 -6.09
C ARG A 181 -6.85 -19.71 -6.76
N GLU A 182 -6.88 -19.41 -8.07
CA GLU A 182 -5.66 -19.21 -8.86
C GLU A 182 -5.06 -17.81 -8.66
N ILE A 183 -5.90 -16.80 -8.38
CA ILE A 183 -5.49 -15.40 -8.27
C ILE A 183 -5.59 -14.89 -6.83
N TYR A 184 -6.81 -14.80 -6.27
CA TYR A 184 -7.05 -14.06 -5.04
C TYR A 184 -6.62 -14.77 -3.77
N LEU A 185 -6.60 -16.09 -3.73
CA LEU A 185 -6.18 -16.89 -2.58
C LEU A 185 -4.78 -17.50 -2.73
N LYS A 186 -4.19 -17.53 -3.92
CA LYS A 186 -2.87 -18.15 -4.15
C LYS A 186 -1.77 -17.50 -3.29
N ALA A 187 -1.72 -16.16 -3.24
CA ALA A 187 -0.75 -15.46 -2.42
C ALA A 187 -0.97 -15.73 -0.91
N PHE A 188 -2.23 -15.78 -0.47
CA PHE A 188 -2.57 -16.15 0.91
C PHE A 188 -2.14 -17.58 1.24
N HIS A 189 -2.43 -18.55 0.37
CA HIS A 189 -2.00 -19.93 0.58
C HIS A 189 -0.48 -20.00 0.78
N THR A 190 0.28 -19.39 -0.12
CA THR A 190 1.75 -19.40 -0.06
C THR A 190 2.26 -18.71 1.21
N ALA A 191 1.75 -17.55 1.58
CA ALA A 191 2.18 -16.83 2.78
C ALA A 191 1.77 -17.55 4.08
N ILE A 192 0.56 -18.11 4.13
CA ILE A 192 0.00 -18.75 5.33
C ILE A 192 0.57 -20.15 5.51
N ILE A 193 0.50 -20.99 4.49
CA ILE A 193 0.85 -22.42 4.60
C ILE A 193 2.34 -22.62 4.42
N ASP A 194 2.92 -22.16 3.31
CA ASP A 194 4.34 -22.34 3.03
C ASP A 194 5.22 -21.40 3.87
N GLY A 195 4.69 -20.23 4.24
CA GLY A 195 5.28 -19.28 5.18
C GLY A 195 5.13 -19.69 6.64
N GLY A 196 4.10 -20.46 6.95
CA GLY A 196 3.79 -20.92 8.31
C GLY A 196 3.21 -19.81 9.21
N ALA A 197 2.39 -18.91 8.65
CA ALA A 197 1.78 -17.83 9.42
C ALA A 197 0.98 -18.36 10.60
N LEU A 198 1.06 -17.68 11.73
CA LEU A 198 0.34 -18.06 12.96
C LEU A 198 -1.01 -17.34 13.08
N THR A 199 -1.17 -16.20 12.39
CA THR A 199 -2.42 -15.43 12.45
C THR A 199 -2.81 -14.92 11.06
N VAL A 200 -4.12 -14.74 10.85
CA VAL A 200 -4.72 -14.22 9.61
C VAL A 200 -5.78 -13.21 9.97
N MET A 201 -5.91 -12.13 9.21
CA MET A 201 -6.98 -11.14 9.37
C MET A 201 -7.97 -11.24 8.23
N GLY A 202 -9.27 -11.41 8.58
CA GLY A 202 -10.36 -11.36 7.62
C GLY A 202 -10.62 -9.93 7.15
N SER A 203 -11.02 -9.76 5.90
CA SER A 203 -11.35 -8.44 5.35
C SER A 203 -12.76 -7.96 5.76
N THR A 204 -13.01 -6.66 5.55
CA THR A 204 -14.29 -6.02 5.91
C THR A 204 -15.39 -6.25 4.88
N ASN A 205 -15.05 -6.46 3.60
CA ASN A 205 -16.02 -6.67 2.51
C ASN A 205 -16.76 -8.01 2.64
N LYS A 206 -17.79 -8.16 1.83
CA LYS A 206 -18.53 -9.43 1.69
C LYS A 206 -18.01 -10.24 0.51
N TYR A 207 -18.11 -11.55 0.63
CA TYR A 207 -18.01 -12.52 -0.44
C TYR A 207 -19.24 -13.41 -0.42
N ASN A 208 -20.00 -13.44 -1.55
CA ASN A 208 -21.25 -14.19 -1.64
C ASN A 208 -22.22 -13.92 -0.46
N ASN A 209 -22.44 -12.65 -0.13
CA ASN A 209 -23.35 -12.12 0.89
C ASN A 209 -22.92 -12.32 2.37
N GLU A 210 -21.78 -12.94 2.66
CA GLU A 210 -21.24 -13.06 4.01
C GLU A 210 -19.97 -12.22 4.14
N HIS A 211 -19.79 -11.52 5.27
CA HIS A 211 -18.56 -10.77 5.52
C HIS A 211 -17.36 -11.69 5.63
N CYS A 212 -16.27 -11.37 4.94
CA CYS A 212 -15.10 -12.22 4.79
C CYS A 212 -14.48 -12.64 6.13
N SER A 213 -14.51 -11.79 7.14
CA SER A 213 -13.99 -12.11 8.48
C SER A 213 -14.64 -13.32 9.13
N HIS A 214 -15.88 -13.63 8.79
CA HIS A 214 -16.61 -14.81 9.26
C HIS A 214 -17.37 -15.53 8.13
N ASN A 215 -16.85 -15.43 6.90
CA ASN A 215 -17.38 -16.13 5.75
C ASN A 215 -17.08 -17.63 5.86
N ARG A 216 -18.13 -18.45 5.79
CA ARG A 216 -18.02 -19.91 5.94
C ARG A 216 -17.04 -20.51 4.91
N ARG A 217 -17.16 -20.11 3.63
CA ARG A 217 -16.34 -20.65 2.54
C ARG A 217 -14.86 -20.33 2.77
N LEU A 218 -14.55 -19.06 3.09
CA LEU A 218 -13.17 -18.59 3.22
C LEU A 218 -12.52 -19.09 4.51
N THR A 219 -13.14 -18.82 5.66
CA THR A 219 -12.50 -19.02 6.97
C THR A 219 -12.63 -20.44 7.51
N LYS A 220 -13.76 -21.11 7.25
CA LYS A 220 -13.98 -22.49 7.75
C LYS A 220 -13.54 -23.52 6.72
N GLU A 221 -14.15 -23.51 5.52
CA GLU A 221 -13.96 -24.59 4.56
C GLU A 221 -12.59 -24.55 3.90
N ILE A 222 -12.15 -23.38 3.39
CA ILE A 222 -10.87 -23.25 2.69
C ILE A 222 -9.72 -23.14 3.71
N LEU A 223 -9.69 -22.09 4.54
CA LEU A 223 -8.55 -21.81 5.40
C LEU A 223 -8.31 -22.93 6.42
N LYS A 224 -9.36 -23.38 7.15
CA LYS A 224 -9.19 -24.32 8.26
C LYS A 224 -9.29 -25.78 7.82
N ASP A 225 -10.32 -26.14 7.05
CA ASP A 225 -10.59 -27.55 6.74
C ASP A 225 -9.72 -28.04 5.57
N GLU A 226 -9.62 -27.28 4.48
CA GLU A 226 -8.85 -27.70 3.29
C GLU A 226 -7.34 -27.45 3.48
N TRP A 227 -6.95 -26.23 3.88
CA TRP A 227 -5.54 -25.90 4.06
C TRP A 227 -4.96 -26.38 5.39
N GLY A 228 -5.80 -26.79 6.35
CA GLY A 228 -5.36 -27.29 7.65
C GLY A 228 -4.73 -26.22 8.56
N PHE A 229 -5.11 -24.95 8.37
CA PHE A 229 -4.58 -23.87 9.18
C PHE A 229 -4.84 -24.05 10.68
N SER A 230 -3.78 -24.13 11.45
CA SER A 230 -3.84 -24.38 12.90
C SER A 230 -3.78 -23.10 13.75
N GLY A 231 -3.42 -21.98 13.17
CA GLY A 231 -3.36 -20.66 13.84
C GLY A 231 -4.74 -20.06 14.09
N LEU A 232 -4.79 -18.79 14.46
CA LEU A 232 -6.03 -18.06 14.70
C LEU A 232 -6.40 -17.12 13.53
N ALA A 233 -7.70 -17.06 13.25
CA ALA A 233 -8.30 -16.08 12.35
C ALA A 233 -8.94 -14.97 13.19
N MET A 234 -8.55 -13.70 12.91
CA MET A 234 -9.12 -12.53 13.57
C MET A 234 -9.92 -11.66 12.58
N THR A 235 -10.80 -10.83 13.10
CA THR A 235 -11.44 -9.78 12.30
C THR A 235 -10.48 -8.66 11.97
N ASP A 236 -10.69 -7.95 10.86
CA ASP A 236 -10.38 -6.53 10.79
C ASP A 236 -11.25 -5.76 11.79
N TRP A 237 -10.92 -4.50 12.10
CA TRP A 237 -11.63 -3.70 13.10
C TRP A 237 -13.06 -3.42 12.66
N GLY A 238 -14.01 -3.89 13.49
CA GLY A 238 -15.44 -3.74 13.20
C GLY A 238 -15.98 -4.66 12.11
N ALA A 239 -15.26 -5.71 11.71
CA ALA A 239 -15.64 -6.59 10.60
C ALA A 239 -16.44 -7.83 11.03
N ALA A 240 -16.88 -7.95 12.29
CA ALA A 240 -17.88 -8.93 12.72
C ALA A 240 -19.28 -8.32 12.65
N HIS A 241 -20.22 -9.01 12.00
CA HIS A 241 -21.56 -8.48 11.73
C HIS A 241 -22.70 -9.48 12.00
N ASP A 242 -22.38 -10.71 12.39
CA ASP A 242 -23.38 -11.77 12.64
C ASP A 242 -22.87 -12.74 13.69
N GLU A 243 -23.69 -12.97 14.75
CA GLU A 243 -23.33 -13.82 15.88
C GLU A 243 -23.18 -15.30 15.49
N GLU A 244 -24.13 -15.82 14.72
CA GLU A 244 -24.10 -17.21 14.27
C GLU A 244 -22.88 -17.49 13.41
N GLN A 245 -22.63 -16.62 12.44
CA GLN A 245 -21.48 -16.75 11.56
C GLN A 245 -20.16 -16.60 12.31
N ALA A 246 -20.04 -15.66 13.23
CA ALA A 246 -18.84 -15.47 14.06
C ALA A 246 -18.55 -16.73 14.91
N ILE A 247 -19.58 -17.36 15.47
CA ILE A 247 -19.43 -18.57 16.29
C ILE A 247 -19.07 -19.78 15.42
N TYR A 248 -19.80 -20.03 14.32
CA TYR A 248 -19.73 -21.31 13.59
C TYR A 248 -18.80 -21.32 12.38
N ASN A 249 -18.50 -20.16 11.78
CA ASN A 249 -17.81 -20.08 10.50
C ASN A 249 -16.29 -19.87 10.60
N GLY A 250 -15.69 -20.10 11.75
CA GLY A 250 -14.23 -20.19 11.86
C GLY A 250 -13.52 -18.95 12.36
N LEU A 251 -14.20 -17.86 12.70
CA LEU A 251 -13.59 -16.73 13.41
C LEU A 251 -13.11 -17.16 14.80
N ASP A 252 -11.92 -16.71 15.25
CA ASP A 252 -11.34 -17.09 16.54
C ASP A 252 -11.15 -15.90 17.48
N LEU A 253 -10.94 -14.70 16.95
CA LEU A 253 -10.66 -13.49 17.72
C LEU A 253 -11.38 -12.29 17.10
N GLU A 254 -12.15 -11.59 17.92
CA GLU A 254 -12.88 -10.38 17.51
C GLU A 254 -12.15 -9.13 17.97
N MET A 255 -11.77 -8.28 17.01
CA MET A 255 -11.08 -7.02 17.22
C MET A 255 -11.98 -5.84 16.80
N ASN A 256 -12.04 -4.81 17.62
CA ASN A 256 -12.76 -3.57 17.35
C ASN A 256 -12.33 -2.49 18.35
N THR A 257 -12.85 -1.27 18.20
CA THR A 257 -12.84 -0.20 19.21
C THR A 257 -14.22 -0.12 19.87
N SER A 258 -14.30 -0.31 21.18
CA SER A 258 -15.54 -0.25 21.96
C SER A 258 -15.27 0.32 23.35
N GLN A 259 -16.36 0.73 24.05
CA GLN A 259 -16.32 1.05 25.49
C GLN A 259 -16.59 -0.19 26.36
N ASN A 260 -17.31 -1.18 25.83
CA ASN A 260 -17.79 -2.37 26.53
C ASN A 260 -17.42 -3.64 25.74
N TYR A 261 -16.15 -3.86 25.47
CA TYR A 261 -15.63 -4.89 24.56
C TYR A 261 -16.25 -6.28 24.74
N TRP A 262 -16.19 -6.87 25.93
CA TRP A 262 -16.68 -8.22 26.17
C TRP A 262 -18.19 -8.34 26.11
N GLU A 263 -18.91 -7.31 26.61
CA GLU A 263 -20.37 -7.27 26.65
C GLU A 263 -20.99 -7.14 25.24
N GLU A 264 -20.32 -6.43 24.33
CA GLU A 264 -20.84 -6.07 23.00
C GLU A 264 -20.40 -7.01 21.89
N TYR A 265 -19.27 -7.72 22.07
CA TYR A 265 -18.74 -8.61 21.04
C TYR A 265 -19.52 -9.91 20.92
N TYR A 266 -19.72 -10.36 19.68
CA TYR A 266 -20.40 -11.63 19.39
C TYR A 266 -19.72 -12.83 20.04
N LEU A 267 -18.36 -12.85 20.02
CA LEU A 267 -17.57 -13.89 20.69
C LEU A 267 -17.39 -13.67 22.20
N GLY A 268 -17.91 -12.58 22.75
CA GLY A 268 -17.84 -12.21 24.15
C GLY A 268 -18.96 -12.80 24.98
N LYS A 269 -19.68 -11.93 25.71
CA LYS A 269 -20.78 -12.31 26.61
C LYS A 269 -21.92 -13.05 25.90
N PRO A 270 -22.38 -12.65 24.69
CA PRO A 270 -23.41 -13.42 23.97
C PRO A 270 -23.01 -14.87 23.79
N PHE A 271 -21.80 -15.14 23.30
CA PHE A 271 -21.31 -16.51 23.12
C PHE A 271 -21.15 -17.26 24.48
N CYS A 272 -20.67 -16.57 25.52
CA CYS A 272 -20.56 -17.13 26.86
C CYS A 272 -21.91 -17.67 27.40
N GLU A 273 -22.98 -16.89 27.26
CA GLU A 273 -24.32 -17.27 27.68
C GLU A 273 -24.82 -18.51 26.93
N ARG A 274 -24.58 -18.62 25.64
CA ARG A 274 -24.98 -19.76 24.82
C ARG A 274 -24.29 -21.07 25.25
N THR A 275 -23.02 -21.01 25.61
CA THR A 275 -22.25 -22.21 26.00
C THR A 275 -22.74 -22.86 27.29
N LYS A 276 -23.47 -22.14 28.18
CA LYS A 276 -23.95 -22.64 29.46
C LYS A 276 -24.82 -23.91 29.36
N ASN A 277 -25.61 -24.01 28.29
CA ASN A 277 -26.55 -25.08 28.05
C ASN A 277 -26.32 -25.83 26.73
N ASN A 278 -25.24 -25.56 26.03
CA ASN A 278 -24.96 -26.14 24.73
C ASN A 278 -23.55 -26.76 24.65
N PRO A 279 -23.42 -28.08 24.89
CA PRO A 279 -22.13 -28.77 24.84
C PRO A 279 -21.44 -28.70 23.47
N LYS A 280 -22.17 -28.50 22.36
CA LYS A 280 -21.61 -28.34 21.03
C LYS A 280 -20.90 -26.98 20.92
N GLU A 281 -21.53 -25.92 21.40
CA GLU A 281 -20.93 -24.59 21.43
C GLU A 281 -19.75 -24.48 22.40
N MET A 282 -19.81 -25.21 23.53
CA MET A 282 -18.65 -25.32 24.42
C MET A 282 -17.44 -25.95 23.73
N LYS A 283 -17.64 -26.96 22.85
CA LYS A 283 -16.54 -27.54 22.07
C LYS A 283 -15.99 -26.55 21.02
N LEU A 284 -16.85 -25.74 20.42
CA LEU A 284 -16.40 -24.68 19.51
C LEU A 284 -15.60 -23.62 20.26
N LEU A 285 -16.05 -23.22 21.46
CA LEU A 285 -15.31 -22.30 22.31
C LEU A 285 -13.93 -22.87 22.68
N ASP A 286 -13.88 -24.16 23.08
CA ASP A 286 -12.59 -24.81 23.36
C ASP A 286 -11.67 -24.85 22.15
N ASP A 287 -12.19 -25.04 20.94
CA ASP A 287 -11.37 -25.01 19.73
C ASP A 287 -10.78 -23.63 19.44
N LYS A 288 -11.59 -22.56 19.58
CA LYS A 288 -11.11 -21.19 19.42
C LYS A 288 -10.03 -20.85 20.44
N VAL A 289 -10.23 -21.17 21.71
CA VAL A 289 -9.24 -20.98 22.78
C VAL A 289 -7.97 -21.80 22.52
N ARG A 290 -8.10 -23.01 22.00
CA ARG A 290 -6.96 -23.87 21.63
C ARG A 290 -6.08 -23.18 20.59
N ARG A 291 -6.66 -22.53 19.58
CA ARG A 291 -5.94 -21.80 18.53
C ARG A 291 -5.22 -20.56 19.10
N ILE A 292 -5.86 -19.81 19.97
CA ILE A 292 -5.24 -18.69 20.68
C ILE A 292 -4.03 -19.17 21.50
N LEU A 293 -4.21 -20.18 22.35
CA LEU A 293 -3.12 -20.75 23.15
C LEU A 293 -2.02 -21.34 22.26
N TYR A 294 -2.39 -21.97 21.15
CA TYR A 294 -1.41 -22.49 20.16
C TYR A 294 -0.51 -21.37 19.63
N VAL A 295 -1.07 -20.23 19.25
CA VAL A 295 -0.28 -19.05 18.83
C VAL A 295 0.61 -18.56 19.98
N MET A 296 0.05 -18.37 21.19
CA MET A 296 0.81 -17.92 22.36
C MET A 296 2.02 -18.81 22.68
N PHE A 297 1.86 -20.14 22.59
CA PHE A 297 2.98 -21.08 22.78
C PHE A 297 4.02 -20.98 21.66
N ASN A 298 3.59 -20.81 20.41
CA ASN A 298 4.51 -20.76 19.28
C ASN A 298 5.34 -19.46 19.22
N ILE A 299 4.82 -18.35 19.76
CA ILE A 299 5.58 -17.10 19.94
C ILE A 299 6.21 -16.99 21.34
N ASN A 300 6.33 -18.12 22.06
CA ASN A 300 7.01 -18.24 23.33
C ASN A 300 6.50 -17.29 24.45
N MET A 301 5.21 -16.91 24.48
CA MET A 301 4.68 -16.01 25.52
C MET A 301 4.86 -16.55 26.94
N PHE A 302 4.88 -17.87 27.10
CA PHE A 302 5.07 -18.53 28.40
C PHE A 302 6.53 -18.85 28.74
N SER A 303 7.48 -18.42 27.91
CA SER A 303 8.91 -18.72 28.11
C SER A 303 9.63 -17.54 28.74
N PRO A 304 10.44 -17.76 29.80
CA PRO A 304 11.33 -16.70 30.33
C PRO A 304 12.44 -16.31 29.31
N ASP A 305 12.73 -17.18 28.36
CA ASP A 305 13.77 -16.99 27.32
C ASP A 305 13.19 -16.36 26.04
N ARG A 306 11.97 -15.80 26.10
CA ARG A 306 11.36 -15.10 24.97
C ARG A 306 12.26 -13.97 24.49
N LYS A 307 12.43 -13.84 23.17
CA LYS A 307 13.30 -12.81 22.55
C LYS A 307 12.84 -11.41 22.96
N LYS A 308 13.82 -10.49 23.05
CA LYS A 308 13.56 -9.11 23.48
C LYS A 308 13.36 -8.15 22.30
N GLY A 309 13.97 -8.46 21.14
CA GLY A 309 13.99 -7.57 20.00
C GLY A 309 14.85 -6.31 20.21
N ALA A 310 14.82 -5.41 19.25
CA ALA A 310 15.50 -4.13 19.28
C ALA A 310 14.75 -3.08 18.47
N ASN A 311 15.00 -1.78 18.71
CA ASN A 311 14.32 -0.69 18.04
C ASN A 311 15.34 0.29 17.45
N ASN A 312 15.10 0.77 16.23
CA ASN A 312 15.83 1.84 15.56
C ASN A 312 17.36 1.63 15.56
N THR A 313 17.82 0.38 15.44
CA THR A 313 19.25 0.11 15.40
C THR A 313 19.88 0.59 14.10
N LYS A 314 21.21 0.71 14.07
CA LYS A 314 21.92 1.04 12.83
C LYS A 314 21.76 -0.03 11.75
N GLU A 315 21.60 -1.28 12.16
CA GLU A 315 21.32 -2.41 11.29
C GLU A 315 19.94 -2.26 10.66
N HIS A 316 18.91 -1.84 11.43
CA HIS A 316 17.57 -1.55 10.91
C HIS A 316 17.58 -0.37 9.94
N GLN A 317 18.30 0.71 10.25
CA GLN A 317 18.47 1.86 9.36
C GLN A 317 19.17 1.45 8.06
N LYS A 318 20.22 0.62 8.17
CA LYS A 318 20.92 0.06 7.00
C LYS A 318 19.98 -0.82 6.18
N ALA A 319 19.16 -1.66 6.81
CA ALA A 319 18.17 -2.48 6.13
C ALA A 319 17.17 -1.61 5.34
N ALA A 320 16.65 -0.54 5.94
CA ALA A 320 15.76 0.40 5.25
C ALA A 320 16.42 0.99 3.98
N LEU A 321 17.71 1.38 4.07
CA LEU A 321 18.44 1.89 2.92
C LEU A 321 18.70 0.78 1.87
N ASP A 322 19.13 -0.40 2.29
CA ASP A 322 19.45 -1.48 1.35
C ASP A 322 18.19 -1.97 0.61
N ILE A 323 17.04 -2.00 1.28
CA ILE A 323 15.75 -2.29 0.64
C ILE A 323 15.41 -1.17 -0.35
N ALA A 324 15.44 0.10 0.06
CA ALA A 324 15.10 1.22 -0.79
C ALA A 324 15.95 1.31 -2.07
N LYS A 325 17.21 0.91 -2.04
CA LYS A 325 18.09 0.87 -3.22
C LYS A 325 17.61 -0.11 -4.30
N GLU A 326 17.00 -1.23 -3.92
CA GLU A 326 16.59 -2.27 -4.87
C GLU A 326 15.13 -2.12 -5.35
N THR A 327 14.40 -1.16 -4.80
CA THR A 327 12.98 -0.91 -5.12
C THR A 327 12.79 0.18 -6.16
N ILE A 328 13.83 0.98 -6.44
CA ILE A 328 13.78 2.03 -7.47
C ILE A 328 13.77 1.39 -8.85
N VAL A 329 12.77 1.77 -9.66
CA VAL A 329 12.60 1.26 -11.03
C VAL A 329 13.01 2.34 -12.04
N LEU A 330 13.99 2.05 -12.88
CA LEU A 330 14.33 2.88 -14.01
C LEU A 330 13.41 2.53 -15.18
N LEU A 331 12.40 3.37 -15.43
CA LEU A 331 11.39 3.13 -16.46
C LEU A 331 11.88 3.44 -17.88
N LYS A 332 12.65 4.51 -18.02
CA LYS A 332 13.18 4.99 -19.31
C LYS A 332 14.56 5.62 -19.10
N ASN A 333 15.49 5.40 -20.04
CA ASN A 333 16.84 5.97 -19.99
C ASN A 333 17.45 6.07 -21.40
N ASP A 334 16.80 6.83 -22.28
CA ASP A 334 17.26 7.05 -23.63
C ASP A 334 18.57 7.87 -23.61
N ASP A 335 19.42 7.66 -24.60
CA ASP A 335 20.74 8.29 -24.71
C ASP A 335 21.63 8.17 -23.45
N LYS A 336 21.30 7.25 -22.52
CA LYS A 336 22.04 7.00 -21.27
C LYS A 336 22.20 8.30 -20.45
N ILE A 337 21.09 9.05 -20.28
CA ILE A 337 21.04 10.28 -19.48
C ILE A 337 21.49 10.00 -18.05
N LEU A 338 20.99 8.91 -17.47
CA LEU A 338 21.43 8.40 -16.18
C LEU A 338 22.50 7.32 -16.37
N PRO A 339 23.51 7.24 -15.48
CA PRO A 339 23.69 8.06 -14.26
C PRO A 339 24.28 9.46 -14.56
N LEU A 340 23.87 10.44 -13.75
CA LEU A 340 24.43 11.80 -13.79
C LEU A 340 25.89 11.79 -13.32
N LYS A 341 26.77 12.46 -14.05
CA LYS A 341 28.19 12.58 -13.69
C LYS A 341 28.38 13.70 -12.68
N LYS A 342 28.81 13.39 -11.44
CA LYS A 342 29.02 14.36 -10.36
C LYS A 342 30.00 15.49 -10.73
N ASP A 343 30.99 15.21 -11.57
CA ASP A 343 31.97 16.19 -12.06
C ASP A 343 31.38 17.14 -13.10
N LYS A 344 30.32 16.78 -13.80
CA LYS A 344 29.63 17.58 -14.83
C LYS A 344 28.40 18.31 -14.33
N ALA A 345 27.65 17.73 -13.40
CA ALA A 345 26.44 18.30 -12.82
C ALA A 345 26.76 19.34 -11.72
N LYS A 346 27.29 20.50 -12.08
CA LYS A 346 27.69 21.56 -11.15
C LYS A 346 26.56 22.49 -10.74
N LYS A 347 25.57 22.67 -11.62
CA LYS A 347 24.34 23.39 -11.33
C LYS A 347 23.16 22.45 -11.54
N ILE A 348 22.49 22.07 -10.45
CA ILE A 348 21.35 21.17 -10.47
C ILE A 348 20.09 21.94 -10.09
N LEU A 349 19.12 21.95 -10.97
CA LEU A 349 17.78 22.46 -10.69
C LEU A 349 16.88 21.28 -10.29
N VAL A 350 16.39 21.29 -9.05
CA VAL A 350 15.40 20.34 -8.55
C VAL A 350 14.04 21.02 -8.54
N MET A 351 13.03 20.39 -9.13
CA MET A 351 11.68 20.93 -9.23
C MET A 351 10.65 19.91 -8.73
N GLY A 352 9.47 20.40 -8.41
CA GLY A 352 8.32 19.55 -8.01
C GLY A 352 8.19 19.34 -6.51
N GLU A 353 6.94 19.30 -6.04
CA GLU A 353 6.60 19.27 -4.63
C GLU A 353 7.10 18.01 -3.88
N ASN A 354 7.19 16.87 -4.57
CA ASN A 354 7.65 15.62 -3.97
C ASN A 354 9.17 15.60 -3.69
N ALA A 355 9.93 16.61 -4.15
CA ALA A 355 11.36 16.70 -3.87
C ALA A 355 11.64 16.84 -2.37
N ASP A 356 10.87 17.66 -1.66
CA ASP A 356 11.07 17.94 -0.20
C ASP A 356 9.92 17.40 0.66
N LYS A 357 9.16 16.43 0.16
CA LYS A 357 8.03 15.86 0.88
C LYS A 357 8.41 14.60 1.65
N LYS A 358 7.86 14.48 2.86
CA LYS A 358 7.96 13.29 3.70
C LYS A 358 6.71 12.42 3.49
N HIS A 359 6.90 11.11 3.32
CA HIS A 359 5.83 10.18 2.96
C HIS A 359 5.56 9.08 3.99
N CYS A 360 6.36 8.94 5.04
CA CYS A 360 6.17 7.86 6.03
C CYS A 360 4.91 8.05 6.88
N ARG A 361 4.48 9.30 7.10
CA ARG A 361 3.19 9.60 7.74
C ARG A 361 2.12 9.76 6.68
N GLY A 362 1.07 8.95 6.74
CA GLY A 362 -0.04 8.96 5.79
C GLY A 362 -0.51 7.55 5.46
N GLY A 363 -1.50 7.43 4.58
CA GLY A 363 -1.98 6.15 4.10
C GLY A 363 -2.97 5.40 5.01
N GLY A 364 -3.33 5.93 6.19
CA GLY A 364 -4.29 5.27 7.09
C GLY A 364 -3.63 4.47 8.21
N SER A 365 -4.08 3.24 8.47
CA SER A 365 -3.57 2.36 9.53
C SER A 365 -2.08 2.04 9.38
N SER A 366 -1.57 2.01 8.16
CA SER A 366 -0.14 1.80 7.86
C SER A 366 0.75 3.02 8.14
N SER A 367 0.20 4.18 8.49
CA SER A 367 0.95 5.40 8.81
C SER A 367 1.92 5.19 9.96
N VAL A 368 3.19 5.58 9.80
CA VAL A 368 4.21 5.46 10.84
C VAL A 368 5.03 6.73 11.01
N PRO A 369 5.36 7.15 12.26
CA PRO A 369 6.28 8.23 12.51
C PRO A 369 7.73 7.73 12.36
N ALA A 370 8.37 8.06 11.24
CA ALA A 370 9.75 7.64 10.99
C ALA A 370 10.74 8.24 12.01
N TYR A 371 11.75 7.48 12.40
CA TYR A 371 12.83 7.95 13.26
C TYR A 371 13.55 9.16 12.66
N TYR A 372 13.76 9.14 11.38
CA TYR A 372 14.07 10.28 10.52
C TYR A 372 13.54 9.96 9.11
N GLU A 373 13.48 10.95 8.26
CA GLU A 373 13.11 10.74 6.87
C GLU A 373 13.94 11.66 5.99
N VAL A 374 14.70 11.07 5.08
CA VAL A 374 15.54 11.79 4.11
C VAL A 374 14.70 12.04 2.86
N THR A 375 14.37 13.30 2.59
CA THR A 375 13.63 13.69 1.38
C THR A 375 14.49 13.49 0.13
N LEU A 376 13.89 13.44 -1.06
CA LEU A 376 14.65 13.32 -2.31
C LEU A 376 15.63 14.48 -2.46
N LEU A 377 15.23 15.68 -2.09
CA LEU A 377 16.06 16.89 -2.11
C LEU A 377 17.24 16.78 -1.15
N ASP A 378 17.02 16.31 0.07
CA ASP A 378 18.08 16.08 1.06
C ASP A 378 19.13 15.07 0.58
N GLY A 379 18.65 13.97 -0.02
CA GLY A 379 19.52 12.97 -0.62
C GLY A 379 20.36 13.53 -1.77
N ILE A 380 19.75 14.31 -2.66
CA ILE A 380 20.46 14.98 -3.76
C ILE A 380 21.53 15.93 -3.21
N LYS A 381 21.19 16.80 -2.24
CA LYS A 381 22.14 17.72 -1.59
C LYS A 381 23.31 16.99 -0.96
N LYS A 382 23.06 15.85 -0.34
CA LYS A 382 24.09 15.04 0.33
C LYS A 382 25.07 14.39 -0.68
N VAL A 383 24.55 13.86 -1.79
CA VAL A 383 25.37 13.13 -2.80
C VAL A 383 26.08 14.08 -3.75
N PHE A 384 25.42 15.17 -4.16
CA PHE A 384 25.98 16.19 -5.05
C PHE A 384 26.48 17.43 -4.27
N LYS A 385 27.16 17.20 -3.16
CA LYS A 385 27.62 18.25 -2.21
C LYS A 385 28.50 19.33 -2.82
N ASP A 386 29.16 19.05 -3.96
CA ASP A 386 30.05 19.96 -4.68
C ASP A 386 29.32 20.68 -5.84
N SER A 387 28.00 20.57 -5.90
CA SER A 387 27.14 21.20 -6.88
C SER A 387 26.29 22.29 -6.23
N GLU A 388 26.01 23.35 -7.00
CA GLU A 388 24.99 24.34 -6.67
C GLU A 388 23.63 23.73 -6.93
N ILE A 389 22.78 23.61 -5.87
CA ILE A 389 21.45 23.02 -5.99
C ILE A 389 20.41 24.08 -5.71
N GLU A 390 19.62 24.38 -6.74
CA GLU A 390 18.46 25.25 -6.62
C GLU A 390 17.18 24.40 -6.56
N TYR A 391 16.21 24.79 -5.72
CA TYR A 391 14.93 24.10 -5.59
C TYR A 391 13.76 25.02 -5.91
N ILE A 392 12.86 24.54 -6.75
CA ILE A 392 11.57 25.18 -7.06
C ILE A 392 10.45 24.18 -6.77
N GLU A 393 9.69 24.42 -5.71
CA GLU A 393 8.61 23.51 -5.28
C GLU A 393 7.54 23.35 -6.34
N SER A 394 7.03 24.46 -6.89
CA SER A 394 6.03 24.49 -7.96
C SER A 394 6.11 25.79 -8.72
N MET A 395 5.60 25.82 -9.92
CA MET A 395 5.46 27.04 -10.73
C MET A 395 4.16 27.81 -10.40
N THR A 396 3.39 27.37 -9.41
CA THR A 396 2.21 28.10 -8.93
C THR A 396 2.66 29.32 -8.11
N GLY A 397 2.01 30.45 -8.33
CA GLY A 397 2.28 31.68 -7.56
C GLY A 397 1.78 31.62 -6.10
N GLU A 398 1.85 32.74 -5.38
CA GLU A 398 1.36 32.86 -4.01
C GLU A 398 -0.15 32.60 -3.92
N MET A 399 -0.59 31.98 -2.82
CA MET A 399 -1.99 31.74 -2.51
C MET A 399 -2.75 33.07 -2.30
N LYS A 400 -3.87 33.21 -3.00
CA LYS A 400 -4.83 34.31 -2.84
C LYS A 400 -6.19 33.77 -2.42
N SER A 401 -7.04 34.61 -1.86
CA SER A 401 -8.44 34.23 -1.60
C SER A 401 -9.14 33.83 -2.90
N ILE A 402 -10.06 32.88 -2.82
CA ILE A 402 -10.89 32.52 -3.98
C ILE A 402 -11.70 33.75 -4.39
N PRO A 403 -11.67 34.18 -5.68
CA PRO A 403 -12.46 35.31 -6.13
C PRO A 403 -13.97 35.10 -5.86
N VAL A 404 -14.64 36.09 -5.31
CA VAL A 404 -16.05 36.00 -4.93
C VAL A 404 -16.97 35.69 -6.11
N GLU A 405 -16.62 36.18 -7.28
CA GLU A 405 -17.30 35.89 -8.55
C GLU A 405 -17.26 34.42 -8.96
N MET A 406 -16.30 33.67 -8.47
CA MET A 406 -16.18 32.22 -8.66
C MET A 406 -16.97 31.41 -7.64
N LEU A 407 -17.49 32.03 -6.61
CA LEU A 407 -18.26 31.34 -5.57
C LEU A 407 -19.77 31.45 -5.83
N ASP A 408 -20.50 30.37 -5.66
CA ASP A 408 -21.97 30.39 -5.70
C ASP A 408 -22.54 30.94 -4.38
N PHE A 409 -23.85 31.14 -4.35
CA PHE A 409 -24.53 31.60 -3.18
C PHE A 409 -24.54 30.52 -2.08
N ALA A 410 -23.83 30.73 -0.99
CA ALA A 410 -23.95 29.95 0.24
C ALA A 410 -25.30 30.23 0.92
N ASN A 411 -25.82 31.47 0.78
CA ASN A 411 -27.13 31.84 1.23
C ASN A 411 -27.86 32.63 0.14
N LYS A 412 -28.83 32.03 -0.53
CA LYS A 412 -29.60 32.64 -1.61
C LYS A 412 -30.53 33.73 -1.12
N SER A 413 -31.02 33.69 0.13
CA SER A 413 -31.95 34.68 0.67
C SER A 413 -31.28 36.00 1.02
N THR A 414 -30.02 35.96 1.41
CA THR A 414 -29.20 37.15 1.71
C THR A 414 -28.29 37.56 0.54
N GLY A 415 -28.18 36.73 -0.50
CA GLY A 415 -27.26 36.96 -1.61
C GLY A 415 -25.79 36.76 -1.25
N TYR A 416 -25.48 36.09 -0.12
CA TYR A 416 -24.12 35.87 0.30
C TYR A 416 -23.44 34.79 -0.56
N ARG A 417 -22.29 35.10 -1.18
CA ARG A 417 -21.44 34.19 -1.94
C ARG A 417 -20.27 33.77 -1.06
N GLY A 418 -19.98 32.44 -1.03
CA GLY A 418 -18.91 31.91 -0.20
C GLY A 418 -19.17 30.50 0.27
N PHE A 419 -18.81 30.25 1.52
CA PHE A 419 -18.95 28.94 2.16
C PHE A 419 -19.91 29.03 3.34
N GLU A 420 -20.74 28.01 3.52
CA GLU A 420 -21.36 27.71 4.81
C GLU A 420 -20.29 27.24 5.77
N ARG A 421 -20.22 27.80 6.94
CA ARG A 421 -19.34 27.38 8.05
C ARG A 421 -20.20 26.79 9.14
N ARG A 422 -20.11 25.47 9.33
CA ARG A 422 -20.86 24.72 10.34
C ARG A 422 -19.94 24.44 11.52
N ILE A 423 -20.34 24.92 12.69
CA ILE A 423 -19.55 24.92 13.93
C ILE A 423 -20.13 23.85 14.84
N HIS A 424 -19.44 22.71 14.99
CA HIS A 424 -19.90 21.59 15.80
C HIS A 424 -19.46 21.71 17.26
N LYS A 425 -20.37 21.37 18.16
CA LYS A 425 -20.12 21.39 19.62
C LYS A 425 -19.34 20.16 20.11
N ASP A 426 -19.28 19.11 19.28
CA ASP A 426 -18.57 17.85 19.52
C ASP A 426 -17.80 17.41 18.26
N PHE A 427 -17.12 16.26 18.34
CA PHE A 427 -16.42 15.68 17.20
C PHE A 427 -17.33 14.97 16.19
N ASN A 428 -18.65 14.94 16.43
CA ASN A 428 -19.60 14.33 15.51
C ASN A 428 -19.98 15.32 14.39
N VAL A 429 -19.03 15.55 13.49
CA VAL A 429 -19.19 16.48 12.35
C VAL A 429 -20.14 15.97 11.25
N TRP A 430 -20.66 14.76 11.39
CA TRP A 430 -21.57 14.14 10.43
C TRP A 430 -23.05 14.34 10.79
N ASN A 431 -23.39 14.15 12.06
CA ASN A 431 -24.79 14.14 12.55
C ASN A 431 -24.99 15.00 13.80
N GLY A 432 -23.95 15.69 14.31
CA GLY A 432 -24.04 16.52 15.51
C GLY A 432 -24.75 17.87 15.26
N GLU A 433 -25.24 18.48 16.35
CA GLU A 433 -25.77 19.86 16.30
C GLU A 433 -24.65 20.86 15.96
N TYR A 434 -24.93 21.81 15.10
CA TYR A 434 -24.00 22.86 14.72
C TYR A 434 -24.66 24.25 14.67
N ASP A 435 -23.86 25.27 14.89
CA ASP A 435 -24.20 26.64 14.59
C ASP A 435 -23.75 26.98 13.15
N LEU A 436 -24.58 27.74 12.42
CA LEU A 436 -24.32 28.06 11.01
C LEU A 436 -23.85 29.51 10.86
N GLU A 437 -22.69 29.67 10.26
CA GLU A 437 -22.16 30.97 9.83
C GLU A 437 -21.84 30.95 8.33
N TYR A 438 -21.36 32.06 7.78
CA TYR A 438 -20.93 32.18 6.40
C TYR A 438 -19.55 32.84 6.34
N CYS A 439 -18.68 32.35 5.49
CA CYS A 439 -17.35 32.90 5.28
C CYS A 439 -16.95 32.91 3.79
N MET A 440 -16.03 33.78 3.45
CA MET A 440 -15.50 33.91 2.07
C MET A 440 -14.52 32.79 1.71
N SER A 441 -13.84 32.25 2.70
CA SER A 441 -12.85 31.18 2.52
C SER A 441 -12.77 30.37 3.81
N PRO A 442 -12.57 29.04 3.72
CA PRO A 442 -12.27 28.22 4.89
C PRO A 442 -11.01 28.70 5.60
N GLU A 443 -11.20 29.14 6.83
CA GLU A 443 -10.10 29.57 7.71
C GLU A 443 -10.42 29.21 9.15
N VAL A 444 -9.42 28.80 9.91
CA VAL A 444 -9.49 28.54 11.35
C VAL A 444 -8.56 29.52 12.06
N ASN A 445 -9.12 30.27 12.97
CA ASN A 445 -8.37 31.17 13.84
C ASN A 445 -8.16 30.48 15.21
N PRO A 446 -6.95 30.14 15.60
CA PRO A 446 -6.67 29.43 16.86
C PRO A 446 -7.02 30.25 18.12
N GLU A 447 -7.17 31.55 18.01
CA GLU A 447 -7.50 32.44 19.16
C GLU A 447 -9.01 32.49 19.44
N THR A 448 -9.86 32.31 18.42
CA THR A 448 -11.32 32.47 18.51
C THR A 448 -12.10 31.17 18.37
N ASP A 449 -11.54 30.14 17.73
CA ASP A 449 -12.22 28.88 17.44
C ASP A 449 -11.97 27.87 18.55
N ASN A 450 -12.87 27.81 19.53
CA ASN A 450 -12.80 26.88 20.67
C ASN A 450 -13.66 25.63 20.53
N GLN A 451 -14.26 25.41 19.35
CA GLN A 451 -15.16 24.28 19.07
C GLN A 451 -14.39 23.02 18.72
N LYS A 452 -15.10 21.87 18.69
CA LYS A 452 -14.48 20.56 18.44
C LYS A 452 -14.40 20.18 16.96
N GLY A 453 -15.27 20.71 16.10
CA GLY A 453 -15.28 20.43 14.68
C GLY A 453 -15.84 21.56 13.84
N LEU A 454 -15.30 21.72 12.64
CA LEU A 454 -15.71 22.71 11.66
C LEU A 454 -15.93 22.05 10.31
N ASN A 455 -17.06 22.33 9.67
CA ASN A 455 -17.30 22.00 8.27
C ASN A 455 -17.51 23.27 7.45
N PHE A 456 -16.81 23.36 6.33
CA PHE A 456 -17.01 24.43 5.36
C PHE A 456 -17.54 23.79 4.07
N VAL A 457 -18.66 24.26 3.57
CA VAL A 457 -19.27 23.76 2.32
C VAL A 457 -19.57 24.91 1.39
N GLY A 458 -19.05 24.88 0.19
CA GLY A 458 -19.27 25.88 -0.83
C GLY A 458 -19.19 25.33 -2.23
N VAL A 459 -19.62 26.10 -3.23
CA VAL A 459 -19.54 25.72 -4.64
C VAL A 459 -18.72 26.74 -5.40
N MET A 460 -17.67 26.27 -6.06
CA MET A 460 -16.87 27.06 -6.99
C MET A 460 -17.37 26.85 -8.42
N ILE A 461 -17.48 27.94 -9.18
CA ILE A 461 -17.92 27.95 -10.58
C ILE A 461 -16.78 28.49 -11.43
N LEU A 462 -16.36 27.72 -12.44
CA LEU A 462 -15.26 28.14 -13.31
C LEU A 462 -15.66 29.27 -14.26
N PRO A 463 -14.93 30.40 -14.30
CA PRO A 463 -15.22 31.52 -15.18
C PRO A 463 -14.83 31.29 -16.63
N GLU A 464 -13.86 30.41 -16.89
CA GLU A 464 -13.34 30.05 -18.20
C GLU A 464 -12.75 28.63 -18.18
N ASP A 465 -12.43 28.06 -19.36
CA ASP A 465 -11.76 26.76 -19.48
C ASP A 465 -10.34 26.86 -18.90
N GLY A 466 -9.95 25.90 -18.07
CA GLY A 466 -8.57 25.91 -17.55
C GLY A 466 -8.35 25.04 -16.32
N ILE A 467 -7.14 25.21 -15.74
CA ILE A 467 -6.76 24.58 -14.47
C ILE A 467 -6.80 25.63 -13.37
N TYR A 468 -7.40 25.21 -12.25
CA TYR A 468 -7.56 26.02 -11.05
C TYR A 468 -6.97 25.26 -9.87
N ASN A 469 -6.04 25.87 -9.16
CA ASN A 469 -5.37 25.27 -8.03
C ASN A 469 -5.97 25.80 -6.74
N ILE A 470 -6.60 24.93 -5.95
CA ILE A 470 -7.01 25.22 -4.59
C ILE A 470 -5.82 24.88 -3.69
N GLU A 471 -5.30 25.86 -2.99
CA GLU A 471 -4.21 25.70 -2.06
C GLU A 471 -4.73 25.71 -0.63
N ILE A 472 -4.27 24.76 0.19
CA ILE A 472 -4.69 24.61 1.57
C ILE A 472 -3.44 24.57 2.44
N HIS A 473 -3.36 25.50 3.38
CA HIS A 473 -2.37 25.50 4.44
C HIS A 473 -3.04 25.03 5.72
N TYR A 474 -2.49 24.03 6.38
CA TYR A 474 -3.10 23.47 7.58
C TYR A 474 -2.06 22.92 8.58
N ASN A 475 -2.49 22.90 9.82
CA ASN A 475 -1.89 22.10 10.87
C ASN A 475 -3.01 21.63 11.80
N GLY A 476 -3.52 20.43 11.53
CA GLY A 476 -4.66 19.85 12.24
C GLY A 476 -5.21 18.65 11.50
N GLU A 477 -6.18 17.99 12.08
CA GLU A 477 -6.82 16.80 11.52
C GLU A 477 -8.09 17.16 10.72
N GLY A 478 -8.30 16.48 9.60
CA GLY A 478 -9.48 16.69 8.76
C GLY A 478 -9.31 16.19 7.34
N TRP A 479 -10.19 16.65 6.45
CA TRP A 479 -10.12 16.29 5.02
C TRP A 479 -10.79 17.35 4.15
N VAL A 480 -10.40 17.35 2.89
CA VAL A 480 -11.01 18.17 1.85
C VAL A 480 -11.62 17.28 0.79
N GLN A 481 -12.87 17.52 0.48
CA GLN A 481 -13.61 16.80 -0.55
C GLN A 481 -14.01 17.73 -1.69
N ILE A 482 -13.95 17.22 -2.90
CA ILE A 482 -14.48 17.89 -4.10
C ILE A 482 -15.52 16.95 -4.71
N ASN A 483 -16.74 17.46 -4.87
CA ASN A 483 -17.88 16.67 -5.37
C ASN A 483 -18.05 15.34 -4.60
N GLY A 484 -17.90 15.39 -3.26
CA GLY A 484 -18.02 14.22 -2.39
C GLY A 484 -16.80 13.29 -2.35
N THR A 485 -15.77 13.55 -3.18
CA THR A 485 -14.55 12.72 -3.20
C THR A 485 -13.44 13.37 -2.37
N THR A 486 -12.81 12.60 -1.48
CA THR A 486 -11.68 13.09 -0.68
C THR A 486 -10.45 13.30 -1.56
N MET A 487 -10.00 14.55 -1.63
CA MET A 487 -8.85 15.00 -2.40
C MET A 487 -7.60 15.23 -1.54
N CYS A 488 -7.79 15.42 -0.24
CA CYS A 488 -6.72 15.67 0.71
C CYS A 488 -7.15 15.20 2.09
N SER A 489 -6.28 14.46 2.77
CA SER A 489 -6.41 14.13 4.19
C SER A 489 -5.40 14.94 4.98
N MET A 490 -5.86 15.66 6.00
CA MET A 490 -5.05 16.53 6.84
C MET A 490 -4.73 15.84 8.15
N LYS A 491 -3.50 16.01 8.63
CA LYS A 491 -3.04 15.48 9.93
C LYS A 491 -2.17 16.50 10.64
N PHE A 492 -1.92 16.28 11.92
CA PHE A 492 -0.97 17.10 12.68
C PHE A 492 0.47 16.86 12.25
N TYR A 493 1.23 17.93 12.13
CA TYR A 493 2.66 17.94 11.87
C TYR A 493 3.35 18.96 12.77
N GLU A 494 4.67 18.84 12.93
CA GLU A 494 5.48 19.82 13.69
C GLU A 494 5.39 21.24 13.12
N LYS A 495 5.14 21.37 11.81
CA LYS A 495 4.99 22.64 11.10
C LYS A 495 3.74 22.62 10.23
N PRO A 496 3.11 23.76 9.96
CA PRO A 496 2.02 23.84 9.00
C PRO A 496 2.41 23.21 7.66
N GLN A 497 1.48 22.49 7.08
CA GLN A 497 1.63 21.83 5.78
C GLN A 497 0.90 22.63 4.71
N LYS A 498 1.34 22.45 3.48
CA LYS A 498 0.74 23.00 2.28
C LYS A 498 0.26 21.86 1.38
N ARG A 499 -0.93 22.00 0.81
CA ARG A 499 -1.45 21.10 -0.21
C ARG A 499 -2.06 21.90 -1.35
N VAL A 500 -1.90 21.41 -2.56
CA VAL A 500 -2.50 21.99 -3.76
C VAL A 500 -3.39 20.94 -4.42
N ILE A 501 -4.66 21.26 -4.60
CA ILE A 501 -5.63 20.46 -5.35
C ILE A 501 -5.85 21.15 -6.69
N SER A 502 -5.43 20.52 -7.79
CA SER A 502 -5.61 21.06 -9.13
C SER A 502 -6.91 20.54 -9.74
N LEU A 503 -7.79 21.45 -10.13
CA LEU A 503 -9.05 21.18 -10.79
C LEU A 503 -8.95 21.63 -12.26
N GLU A 504 -9.24 20.74 -13.20
CA GLU A 504 -9.33 21.07 -14.61
C GLU A 504 -10.81 21.02 -15.03
N GLY A 505 -11.27 22.03 -15.72
CA GLY A 505 -12.66 22.09 -16.14
C GLY A 505 -12.92 23.17 -17.20
N LYS A 506 -14.18 23.22 -17.62
CA LYS A 506 -14.70 24.17 -18.60
C LYS A 506 -15.43 25.31 -17.95
N LYS A 507 -15.61 26.40 -18.68
CA LYS A 507 -16.43 27.53 -18.26
C LYS A 507 -17.83 27.06 -17.80
N GLY A 508 -18.19 27.41 -16.57
CA GLY A 508 -19.48 27.08 -15.98
C GLY A 508 -19.50 25.78 -15.20
N ASP A 509 -18.43 24.98 -15.25
CA ASP A 509 -18.32 23.77 -14.40
C ASP A 509 -18.38 24.15 -12.92
N ARG A 510 -19.05 23.29 -12.15
CA ARG A 510 -19.33 23.52 -10.73
C ARG A 510 -18.62 22.45 -9.89
N PHE A 511 -17.86 22.91 -8.92
CA PHE A 511 -17.17 22.04 -7.97
C PHE A 511 -17.69 22.33 -6.56
N GLU A 512 -18.36 21.35 -5.96
CA GLU A 512 -18.68 21.40 -4.54
C GLU A 512 -17.41 21.15 -3.74
N ILE A 513 -17.06 22.07 -2.86
CA ILE A 513 -15.89 21.98 -2.00
C ILE A 513 -16.39 21.83 -0.56
N ALA A 514 -16.03 20.71 0.07
CA ALA A 514 -16.31 20.47 1.48
C ALA A 514 -14.98 20.31 2.24
N VAL A 515 -14.79 21.10 3.29
CA VAL A 515 -13.62 21.01 4.16
C VAL A 515 -14.09 20.66 5.55
N THR A 516 -13.64 19.55 6.09
CA THR A 516 -13.85 19.16 7.49
C THR A 516 -12.56 19.34 8.24
N PHE A 517 -12.61 19.98 9.40
CA PHE A 517 -11.45 20.23 10.25
C PHE A 517 -11.82 19.97 11.72
N LEU A 518 -11.02 19.10 12.38
CA LEU A 518 -11.22 18.71 13.77
C LEU A 518 -10.26 19.50 14.67
N LEU A 519 -10.78 20.05 15.76
CA LEU A 519 -10.04 20.89 16.69
C LEU A 519 -9.78 20.12 17.98
N GLU A 520 -8.55 19.75 18.27
CA GLU A 520 -8.20 19.04 19.50
C GLU A 520 -8.35 19.91 20.76
N GLU A 521 -8.73 19.27 21.89
CA GLU A 521 -8.92 19.91 23.18
C GLU A 521 -7.66 20.60 23.73
N ASN A 522 -6.47 20.19 23.30
CA ASN A 522 -5.17 20.65 23.84
C ASN A 522 -4.58 21.89 23.12
N GLY A 523 -5.30 22.52 22.20
CA GLY A 523 -4.87 23.74 21.54
C GLY A 523 -3.65 23.65 20.63
N ARG A 524 -3.11 22.45 20.37
CA ARG A 524 -2.02 22.26 19.42
C ARG A 524 -2.55 22.19 17.99
N GLY A 525 -1.91 22.93 17.07
CA GLY A 525 -2.08 22.76 15.65
C GLY A 525 -3.44 23.22 15.09
N ARG A 526 -3.94 24.37 15.51
CA ARG A 526 -5.22 24.91 15.03
C ARG A 526 -5.00 25.90 13.90
N TYR A 527 -4.61 25.42 12.73
CA TYR A 527 -4.41 26.30 11.59
C TYR A 527 -4.99 25.69 10.33
N LEU A 528 -5.90 26.39 9.70
CA LEU A 528 -6.43 26.09 8.38
C LEU A 528 -6.59 27.41 7.61
N ARG A 529 -6.11 27.44 6.39
CA ARG A 529 -6.37 28.52 5.45
C ARG A 529 -6.46 27.93 4.04
N MET A 530 -7.52 28.25 3.33
CA MET A 530 -7.72 27.81 1.95
C MET A 530 -7.81 29.04 1.02
N GLY A 531 -7.23 28.89 -0.15
CA GLY A 531 -7.27 29.92 -1.18
C GLY A 531 -7.03 29.32 -2.57
N MET A 532 -6.69 30.16 -3.51
CA MET A 532 -6.32 29.77 -4.85
C MET A 532 -4.92 30.24 -5.21
N THR A 533 -4.20 29.42 -5.97
CA THR A 533 -3.02 29.83 -6.72
C THR A 533 -3.30 29.78 -8.21
N ASN A 534 -2.49 30.51 -8.95
CA ASN A 534 -2.72 30.63 -10.38
C ASN A 534 -2.40 29.33 -11.12
N GLY A 535 -3.40 28.63 -11.59
CA GLY A 535 -3.26 27.42 -12.43
C GLY A 535 -2.87 27.73 -13.89
N ASN A 536 -2.90 29.00 -14.30
CA ASN A 536 -2.53 29.40 -15.64
C ASN A 536 -1.11 29.96 -15.66
N LEU A 537 -0.15 29.21 -16.24
CA LEU A 537 1.23 29.67 -16.46
C LEU A 537 1.31 31.01 -17.19
N LYS A 538 0.26 31.38 -17.96
CA LYS A 538 0.18 32.64 -18.69
C LYS A 538 0.02 33.88 -17.84
N SER A 539 -0.52 33.77 -16.65
CA SER A 539 -0.80 34.93 -15.79
C SER A 539 0.45 35.50 -15.08
N ASN A 540 1.59 34.80 -15.18
CA ASN A 540 2.87 35.22 -14.63
C ASN A 540 4.02 35.00 -15.63
N GLU A 541 3.86 35.51 -16.87
CA GLU A 541 4.80 35.30 -17.99
C GLU A 541 6.26 35.58 -17.59
N LYS A 542 6.50 36.71 -16.90
CA LYS A 542 7.86 37.08 -16.48
C LYS A 542 8.52 36.13 -15.50
N GLU A 543 7.73 35.51 -14.59
CA GLU A 543 8.25 34.54 -13.65
C GLU A 543 8.46 33.18 -14.30
N THR A 544 7.56 32.79 -15.17
CA THR A 544 7.70 31.60 -16.02
C THR A 544 8.93 31.70 -16.91
N GLU A 545 9.19 32.88 -17.54
CA GLU A 545 10.40 33.12 -18.33
C GLU A 545 11.68 32.95 -17.51
N LYS A 546 11.73 33.47 -16.28
CA LYS A 546 12.87 33.28 -15.38
C LYS A 546 13.10 31.81 -15.03
N ILE A 547 12.01 31.04 -14.77
CA ILE A 547 12.12 29.61 -14.50
C ILE A 547 12.63 28.86 -15.72
N ILE A 548 12.13 29.19 -16.92
CA ILE A 548 12.62 28.62 -18.19
C ILE A 548 14.11 28.93 -18.39
N GLU A 549 14.57 30.12 -18.04
CA GLU A 549 15.98 30.47 -18.11
C GLU A 549 16.82 29.61 -17.14
N LYS A 550 16.33 29.36 -15.89
CA LYS A 550 17.00 28.47 -14.94
C LYS A 550 17.04 27.03 -15.45
N ILE A 551 15.92 26.52 -16.02
CA ILE A 551 15.86 25.20 -16.66
C ILE A 551 16.93 25.05 -17.75
N LYS A 552 17.07 26.04 -18.61
CA LYS A 552 18.06 26.03 -19.74
C LYS A 552 19.50 26.14 -19.27
N ASN A 553 19.75 26.87 -18.19
CA ASN A 553 21.10 27.16 -17.69
C ASN A 553 21.62 26.13 -16.66
N ALA A 554 20.79 25.21 -16.18
CA ALA A 554 21.22 24.13 -15.29
C ALA A 554 21.99 23.05 -16.05
N ASP A 555 23.00 22.43 -15.42
CA ASP A 555 23.72 21.28 -16.00
C ASP A 555 22.83 20.01 -15.95
N ALA A 556 21.99 19.90 -14.92
CA ALA A 556 20.98 18.85 -14.81
C ALA A 556 19.67 19.42 -14.23
N VAL A 557 18.54 18.92 -14.72
CA VAL A 557 17.21 19.23 -14.21
C VAL A 557 16.57 17.94 -13.72
N ILE A 558 16.04 17.94 -12.49
CA ILE A 558 15.38 16.80 -11.86
C ILE A 558 14.00 17.28 -11.43
N TYR A 559 12.94 16.72 -12.00
CA TYR A 559 11.57 16.99 -11.57
C TYR A 559 11.05 15.82 -10.70
N CYS A 560 10.67 16.12 -9.46
CA CYS A 560 10.15 15.16 -8.50
C CYS A 560 8.64 15.36 -8.32
N GLY A 561 7.86 14.58 -9.05
CA GLY A 561 6.40 14.60 -9.02
C GLY A 561 5.79 13.30 -8.52
N GLY A 562 4.51 13.13 -8.80
CA GLY A 562 3.75 11.93 -8.42
C GLY A 562 2.56 12.24 -7.53
N LEU A 563 2.13 11.23 -6.80
CA LEU A 563 1.05 11.29 -5.82
C LEU A 563 1.60 11.37 -4.39
N THR A 564 0.68 11.45 -3.44
CA THR A 564 0.98 11.43 -1.99
C THR A 564 -0.05 10.58 -1.27
N HIS A 565 0.19 10.31 0.00
CA HIS A 565 -0.79 9.65 0.87
C HIS A 565 -2.06 10.49 1.16
N ASP A 566 -2.20 11.63 0.51
CA ASP A 566 -3.48 12.36 0.51
C ASP A 566 -4.53 11.68 -0.39
N VAL A 567 -4.07 10.89 -1.37
CA VAL A 567 -4.92 10.14 -2.32
C VAL A 567 -4.62 8.64 -2.36
N ASP A 568 -3.39 8.22 -2.03
CA ASP A 568 -3.05 6.83 -1.76
C ASP A 568 -3.26 6.57 -0.27
N LEU A 569 -4.49 6.28 0.16
CA LEU A 569 -4.85 6.13 1.57
C LEU A 569 -5.97 5.12 1.80
N GLU A 570 -6.00 4.58 3.00
CA GLU A 570 -7.08 3.72 3.48
C GLU A 570 -8.38 4.53 3.66
N GLY A 571 -9.51 3.93 3.26
CA GLY A 571 -10.85 4.50 3.39
C GLY A 571 -11.30 5.32 2.18
N ALA A 572 -10.45 5.55 1.19
CA ALA A 572 -10.81 6.25 -0.04
C ALA A 572 -10.02 5.75 -1.25
N ASP A 573 -10.72 5.56 -2.37
CA ASP A 573 -10.12 5.27 -3.65
C ASP A 573 -9.88 6.55 -4.46
N LYS A 574 -8.90 6.51 -5.37
CA LYS A 574 -8.61 7.59 -6.31
C LYS A 574 -9.73 7.75 -7.33
N ILE A 575 -10.04 8.97 -7.72
CA ILE A 575 -11.03 9.27 -8.77
C ILE A 575 -10.54 8.92 -10.18
N ASN A 576 -9.24 8.91 -10.38
CA ASN A 576 -8.56 8.56 -11.62
C ASN A 576 -7.09 8.21 -11.33
N ILE A 577 -6.35 7.79 -12.36
CA ILE A 577 -4.92 7.50 -12.28
C ILE A 577 -4.05 8.61 -12.89
N LYS A 578 -4.55 9.84 -12.94
CA LYS A 578 -3.80 10.97 -13.49
C LYS A 578 -2.94 11.62 -12.41
N LEU A 579 -1.82 12.17 -12.83
CA LEU A 579 -1.11 13.14 -12.01
C LEU A 579 -1.96 14.40 -11.85
N PRO A 580 -1.76 15.18 -10.77
CA PRO A 580 -2.35 16.50 -10.67
C PRO A 580 -2.11 17.30 -11.96
N PRO A 581 -3.15 17.94 -12.54
CA PRO A 581 -3.05 18.56 -13.87
C PRO A 581 -1.91 19.57 -13.99
N MET A 582 -1.61 20.30 -12.90
CA MET A 582 -0.50 21.26 -12.89
C MET A 582 0.86 20.58 -13.00
N GLN A 583 1.06 19.43 -12.36
CA GLN A 583 2.31 18.67 -12.48
C GLN A 583 2.57 18.26 -13.94
N ASN A 584 1.56 17.79 -14.66
CA ASN A 584 1.71 17.46 -16.09
C ASN A 584 2.17 18.66 -16.91
N LYS A 585 1.58 19.84 -16.66
CA LYS A 585 1.99 21.08 -17.36
C LYS A 585 3.43 21.51 -17.03
N GLU A 586 3.81 21.42 -15.77
CA GLU A 586 5.18 21.73 -15.33
C GLU A 586 6.18 20.78 -15.97
N ILE A 587 5.89 19.46 -15.96
CA ILE A 587 6.74 18.44 -16.60
C ILE A 587 6.86 18.71 -18.10
N GLU A 588 5.75 18.97 -18.80
CA GLU A 588 5.78 19.30 -20.21
C GLU A 588 6.63 20.56 -20.49
N LEU A 589 6.50 21.60 -19.66
CA LEU A 589 7.31 22.81 -19.80
C LEU A 589 8.80 22.52 -19.60
N VAL A 590 9.14 21.73 -18.59
CA VAL A 590 10.51 21.27 -18.34
C VAL A 590 11.02 20.51 -19.55
N LEU A 591 10.29 19.50 -20.03
CA LEU A 591 10.71 18.65 -21.16
C LEU A 591 10.80 19.39 -22.49
N LYS A 592 9.95 20.39 -22.75
CA LYS A 592 10.07 21.29 -23.94
C LYS A 592 11.37 22.07 -23.95
N ASN A 593 11.92 22.42 -22.80
CA ASN A 593 13.14 23.19 -22.66
C ASN A 593 14.40 22.36 -22.39
N ARG A 594 14.23 21.19 -21.76
CA ARG A 594 15.27 20.22 -21.36
C ARG A 594 14.76 18.79 -21.54
N PRO A 595 14.77 18.24 -22.76
CA PRO A 595 14.31 16.85 -23.00
C PRO A 595 15.11 15.79 -22.25
N ASP A 596 16.32 16.13 -21.81
CA ASP A 596 17.22 15.31 -20.99
C ASP A 596 16.99 15.49 -19.46
N ALA A 597 15.96 16.21 -19.05
CA ALA A 597 15.57 16.27 -17.64
C ALA A 597 15.17 14.87 -17.12
N VAL A 598 15.54 14.61 -15.87
CA VAL A 598 15.14 13.39 -15.17
C VAL A 598 13.80 13.61 -14.51
N ILE A 599 12.80 12.83 -14.87
CA ILE A 599 11.49 12.85 -14.25
C ILE A 599 11.41 11.72 -13.23
N SER A 600 11.27 12.05 -11.96
CA SER A 600 11.13 11.14 -10.84
C SER A 600 9.69 11.17 -10.33
N LEU A 601 9.06 10.01 -10.22
CA LEU A 601 7.66 9.89 -9.79
C LEU A 601 7.55 9.04 -8.52
N THR A 602 6.78 9.54 -7.57
CA THR A 602 6.43 8.83 -6.32
C THR A 602 4.92 8.57 -6.32
N ALA A 603 4.50 7.31 -6.21
CA ALA A 603 3.10 6.94 -6.03
C ALA A 603 3.00 5.48 -5.56
N GLY A 604 1.88 5.09 -4.97
CA GLY A 604 1.63 3.73 -4.51
C GLY A 604 1.31 2.74 -5.62
N THR A 605 0.83 3.23 -6.77
CA THR A 605 0.51 2.43 -7.96
C THR A 605 0.62 3.30 -9.21
N CYS A 606 0.36 2.73 -10.38
CA CYS A 606 0.53 3.38 -11.68
C CYS A 606 -0.23 4.72 -11.82
N VAL A 607 0.32 5.58 -12.67
CA VAL A 607 -0.28 6.84 -13.11
C VAL A 607 -0.12 7.01 -14.62
N GLU A 608 -1.01 7.80 -15.25
CA GLU A 608 -0.90 8.19 -16.66
C GLU A 608 0.24 9.18 -16.87
N LEU A 609 1.02 8.99 -17.92
CA LEU A 609 2.17 9.82 -18.27
C LEU A 609 2.02 10.39 -19.69
N PRO A 610 1.17 11.42 -19.92
CA PRO A 610 0.88 11.93 -21.26
C PRO A 610 2.10 12.54 -21.98
N TRP A 611 3.13 12.90 -21.23
CA TRP A 611 4.39 13.49 -21.70
C TRP A 611 5.52 12.47 -21.90
N LEU A 612 5.26 11.16 -21.73
CA LEU A 612 6.29 10.12 -21.75
C LEU A 612 7.17 10.12 -23.00
N ASP A 613 6.58 10.40 -24.17
CA ASP A 613 7.32 10.43 -25.43
C ASP A 613 8.32 11.58 -25.50
N MET A 614 8.10 12.64 -24.72
CA MET A 614 9.02 13.79 -24.63
C MET A 614 10.18 13.52 -23.65
N ALA A 615 9.99 12.63 -22.67
CA ALA A 615 10.99 12.36 -21.64
C ALA A 615 12.00 11.34 -22.10
N LYS A 616 13.29 11.55 -21.81
CA LYS A 616 14.38 10.60 -22.04
C LYS A 616 14.76 9.79 -20.80
N ALA A 617 14.53 10.30 -19.61
CA ALA A 617 14.83 9.62 -18.35
C ALA A 617 13.66 9.70 -17.37
N VAL A 618 13.14 8.55 -16.98
CA VAL A 618 12.01 8.43 -16.04
C VAL A 618 12.33 7.39 -14.97
N VAL A 619 12.18 7.79 -13.70
CA VAL A 619 12.45 6.97 -12.53
C VAL A 619 11.17 6.84 -11.71
N TRP A 620 10.84 5.63 -11.28
CA TRP A 620 9.72 5.33 -10.39
C TRP A 620 10.23 5.00 -9.00
N ASN A 621 9.95 5.86 -8.04
CA ASN A 621 10.48 5.76 -6.68
C ASN A 621 9.58 5.02 -5.69
N GLN A 622 8.27 5.03 -5.88
CA GLN A 622 7.30 4.61 -4.87
C GLN A 622 7.48 5.34 -3.51
N TYR A 623 6.82 4.87 -2.45
CA TYR A 623 7.02 5.37 -1.09
C TYR A 623 8.14 4.56 -0.41
N ASN A 624 9.37 4.99 -0.58
CA ASN A 624 10.57 4.21 -0.23
C ASN A 624 11.04 4.37 1.23
N GLY A 625 10.11 4.72 2.14
CA GLY A 625 10.41 4.79 3.57
C GLY A 625 11.41 5.89 3.95
N MET A 626 12.00 5.75 5.12
CA MET A 626 12.83 6.81 5.71
C MET A 626 14.13 7.10 4.95
N GLU A 627 14.58 6.19 4.10
CA GLU A 627 15.84 6.30 3.34
C GLU A 627 15.61 6.61 1.84
N ALA A 628 14.40 6.98 1.45
CA ALA A 628 14.02 7.24 0.06
C ALA A 628 14.99 8.18 -0.67
N GLY A 629 15.34 9.31 -0.06
CA GLY A 629 16.23 10.30 -0.66
C GLY A 629 17.66 9.81 -0.84
N ASN A 630 18.20 9.08 0.14
CA ASN A 630 19.54 8.51 0.01
C ASN A 630 19.60 7.47 -1.12
N ALA A 631 18.63 6.56 -1.20
CA ALA A 631 18.56 5.55 -2.26
C ALA A 631 18.42 6.18 -3.65
N PHE A 632 17.53 7.17 -3.78
CA PHE A 632 17.33 7.90 -5.04
C PHE A 632 18.60 8.62 -5.52
N ALA A 633 19.23 9.40 -4.65
CA ALA A 633 20.43 10.16 -5.00
C ALA A 633 21.61 9.27 -5.40
N LEU A 634 21.79 8.13 -4.71
CA LEU A 634 22.78 7.12 -5.06
C LEU A 634 22.50 6.49 -6.44
N THR A 635 21.22 6.28 -6.76
CA THR A 635 20.81 5.81 -8.08
C THR A 635 21.09 6.88 -9.14
N LEU A 636 20.73 8.14 -8.89
CA LEU A 636 20.98 9.22 -9.84
C LEU A 636 22.45 9.34 -10.26
N CYS A 637 23.39 9.18 -9.34
CA CYS A 637 24.82 9.32 -9.60
C CYS A 637 25.52 8.03 -10.05
N GLY A 638 24.83 6.89 -10.04
CA GLY A 638 25.37 5.58 -10.44
C GLY A 638 26.18 4.86 -9.34
N ASP A 639 26.19 5.36 -8.12
CA ASP A 639 26.77 4.62 -6.98
C ASP A 639 25.89 3.37 -6.66
N VAL A 640 24.63 3.41 -7.05
CA VAL A 640 23.69 2.28 -7.07
C VAL A 640 23.18 2.09 -8.48
N ASN A 641 23.31 0.90 -9.03
CA ASN A 641 22.69 0.52 -10.29
C ASN A 641 21.23 0.11 -10.01
N PRO A 642 20.20 0.76 -10.62
CA PRO A 642 18.82 0.42 -10.41
C PRO A 642 18.56 -1.04 -10.83
N SER A 643 17.78 -1.75 -10.03
CA SER A 643 17.44 -3.15 -10.26
C SER A 643 15.99 -3.48 -9.94
N GLY A 644 15.20 -2.47 -9.57
CA GLY A 644 13.77 -2.60 -9.37
C GLY A 644 13.04 -2.95 -10.67
N LYS A 645 11.98 -3.74 -10.55
CA LYS A 645 11.07 -4.09 -11.63
C LYS A 645 9.64 -3.82 -11.20
N LEU A 646 8.79 -3.33 -12.10
CA LEU A 646 7.39 -3.03 -11.75
C LEU A 646 6.65 -4.27 -11.22
N PRO A 647 6.01 -4.20 -10.06
CA PRO A 647 5.19 -5.29 -9.52
C PRO A 647 3.75 -5.27 -10.07
N PHE A 648 3.46 -4.37 -10.98
CA PHE A 648 2.18 -4.19 -11.67
C PHE A 648 2.38 -3.67 -13.09
N THR A 649 1.37 -3.86 -13.92
CA THR A 649 1.31 -3.32 -15.27
C THR A 649 0.90 -1.85 -15.24
N MET A 650 1.60 -0.97 -15.95
CA MET A 650 1.24 0.44 -16.11
C MET A 650 0.50 0.68 -17.43
N PRO A 651 -0.78 1.08 -17.41
CA PRO A 651 -1.54 1.39 -18.62
C PRO A 651 -1.18 2.77 -19.18
N TYR A 652 -1.50 3.03 -20.44
CA TYR A 652 -1.52 4.42 -20.96
C TYR A 652 -2.68 5.21 -20.36
N LYS A 653 -3.83 4.57 -20.14
CA LYS A 653 -5.04 5.16 -19.54
C LYS A 653 -5.81 4.10 -18.76
N TYR A 654 -6.66 4.53 -17.84
CA TYR A 654 -7.43 3.64 -16.98
C TYR A 654 -8.28 2.64 -17.78
N GLU A 655 -8.88 3.09 -18.91
CA GLU A 655 -9.75 2.28 -19.78
C GLU A 655 -9.03 1.08 -20.42
N ASP A 656 -7.69 1.08 -20.46
CA ASP A 656 -6.91 -0.04 -20.98
C ASP A 656 -6.78 -1.20 -19.96
N THR A 657 -7.15 -0.96 -18.70
CA THR A 657 -7.04 -1.98 -17.66
C THR A 657 -8.07 -3.10 -17.82
N PRO A 658 -7.74 -4.36 -17.47
CA PRO A 658 -8.72 -5.46 -17.51
C PRO A 658 -9.97 -5.16 -16.69
N VAL A 659 -9.85 -4.51 -15.55
CA VAL A 659 -10.98 -4.12 -14.70
C VAL A 659 -11.91 -3.15 -15.40
N ALA A 660 -11.38 -2.13 -16.06
CA ALA A 660 -12.21 -1.16 -16.79
C ALA A 660 -12.92 -1.77 -18.02
N ARG A 661 -12.29 -2.79 -18.63
CA ARG A 661 -12.83 -3.45 -19.83
C ARG A 661 -13.86 -4.54 -19.53
N TYR A 662 -13.67 -5.30 -18.48
CA TYR A 662 -14.48 -6.48 -18.15
C TYR A 662 -15.09 -6.45 -16.76
N GLY A 663 -14.33 -5.97 -15.81
CA GLY A 663 -14.66 -6.03 -14.40
C GLY A 663 -15.64 -4.95 -13.98
N GLU A 664 -15.92 -4.96 -12.71
CA GLU A 664 -16.72 -3.94 -12.05
C GLU A 664 -15.89 -3.25 -10.96
N TYR A 665 -16.15 -1.96 -10.81
CA TYR A 665 -15.67 -1.15 -9.71
C TYR A 665 -16.84 -0.28 -9.27
N LYS A 666 -17.51 -0.66 -8.20
CA LYS A 666 -18.71 0.00 -7.70
C LYS A 666 -19.04 -0.38 -6.26
N SER A 667 -19.93 0.36 -5.65
CA SER A 667 -20.60 0.02 -4.38
C SER A 667 -21.63 -1.09 -4.57
N GLY A 668 -22.01 -1.76 -3.49
CA GLY A 668 -23.00 -2.82 -3.48
C GLY A 668 -22.48 -4.14 -4.04
N GLU A 669 -23.11 -4.72 -5.05
CA GLU A 669 -22.61 -5.95 -5.69
C GLU A 669 -21.53 -5.62 -6.72
N CYS A 670 -20.36 -6.27 -6.60
CA CYS A 670 -19.21 -6.09 -7.47
C CYS A 670 -18.73 -7.44 -7.99
N GLU A 671 -18.83 -7.67 -9.29
CA GLU A 671 -18.41 -8.92 -9.93
C GLU A 671 -17.05 -8.77 -10.61
N LEU A 672 -16.10 -9.65 -10.27
CA LEU A 672 -14.75 -9.64 -10.82
C LEU A 672 -14.72 -10.40 -12.15
N LYS A 673 -15.30 -9.81 -13.21
CA LYS A 673 -15.50 -10.43 -14.52
C LYS A 673 -14.24 -10.61 -15.35
N GLU A 674 -13.15 -9.93 -14.97
CA GLU A 674 -11.83 -10.19 -15.55
C GLU A 674 -11.32 -11.60 -15.23
N ASP A 675 -11.88 -12.22 -14.19
CA ASP A 675 -11.63 -13.61 -13.81
C ASP A 675 -10.12 -13.88 -13.61
N ILE A 676 -9.57 -14.94 -14.21
CA ILE A 676 -8.12 -15.25 -14.16
C ILE A 676 -7.25 -14.27 -14.97
N PHE A 677 -7.86 -13.36 -15.72
CA PHE A 677 -7.15 -12.42 -16.61
C PHE A 677 -6.84 -11.08 -15.93
N LEU A 678 -6.49 -11.13 -14.64
CA LEU A 678 -6.04 -9.97 -13.89
C LEU A 678 -4.66 -9.49 -14.36
N GLY A 679 -4.44 -8.16 -14.35
CA GLY A 679 -3.15 -7.53 -14.63
C GLY A 679 -2.62 -7.88 -16.03
N TYR A 680 -1.31 -8.16 -16.15
CA TYR A 680 -0.68 -8.48 -17.44
C TYR A 680 -1.36 -9.60 -18.22
N ARG A 681 -2.04 -10.55 -17.54
CA ARG A 681 -2.75 -11.66 -18.17
C ARG A 681 -3.87 -11.17 -19.09
N GLY A 682 -4.58 -10.12 -18.66
CA GLY A 682 -5.63 -9.51 -19.47
C GLY A 682 -5.11 -8.64 -20.61
N TYR A 683 -3.97 -7.95 -20.39
CA TYR A 683 -3.32 -7.20 -21.47
C TYR A 683 -2.84 -8.11 -22.60
N GLU A 684 -2.21 -9.25 -22.26
CA GLU A 684 -1.75 -10.23 -23.26
C GLU A 684 -2.90 -10.92 -23.98
N LYS A 685 -3.98 -11.29 -23.24
CA LYS A 685 -5.17 -11.90 -23.82
C LYS A 685 -5.78 -11.04 -24.93
N ASP A 686 -5.84 -9.73 -24.70
CA ASP A 686 -6.50 -8.78 -25.60
C ASP A 686 -5.53 -8.05 -26.53
N GLU A 687 -4.26 -8.45 -26.52
CA GLU A 687 -3.19 -7.87 -27.32
C GLU A 687 -3.04 -6.34 -27.12
N ILE A 688 -3.37 -5.85 -25.92
CA ILE A 688 -3.22 -4.44 -25.58
C ILE A 688 -1.81 -4.20 -25.07
N LYS A 689 -1.10 -3.29 -25.72
CA LYS A 689 0.24 -2.89 -25.29
C LYS A 689 0.14 -1.92 -24.10
N PRO A 690 0.63 -2.29 -22.91
CA PRO A 690 0.70 -1.34 -21.80
C PRO A 690 1.80 -0.29 -22.02
N MET A 691 1.75 0.80 -21.28
CA MET A 691 2.81 1.81 -21.23
C MET A 691 4.13 1.19 -20.73
N PHE A 692 4.07 0.48 -19.61
CA PHE A 692 5.14 -0.38 -19.11
C PHE A 692 4.57 -1.71 -18.64
N PRO A 693 5.13 -2.85 -19.11
CA PRO A 693 4.61 -4.16 -18.76
C PRO A 693 5.01 -4.55 -17.34
N PHE A 694 4.30 -5.51 -16.76
CA PHE A 694 4.66 -6.20 -15.52
C PHE A 694 6.11 -6.73 -15.59
N GLY A 695 6.87 -6.49 -14.55
CA GLY A 695 8.28 -6.88 -14.48
C GLY A 695 9.25 -5.92 -15.19
N HIS A 696 8.76 -4.83 -15.82
CA HIS A 696 9.62 -3.86 -16.49
C HIS A 696 10.50 -3.09 -15.51
N GLY A 697 11.75 -2.86 -15.91
CA GLY A 697 12.72 -2.04 -15.21
C GLY A 697 14.08 -2.18 -15.88
N LEU A 698 14.74 -1.04 -16.13
CA LEU A 698 16.04 -0.96 -16.79
C LEU A 698 17.18 -1.00 -15.77
N SER A 699 18.40 -1.21 -16.27
CA SER A 699 19.64 -1.20 -15.53
C SER A 699 20.66 -0.31 -16.24
N TYR A 700 21.71 0.14 -15.53
CA TYR A 700 22.87 0.81 -16.14
C TYR A 700 23.83 -0.16 -16.80
N THR A 701 23.58 -1.48 -16.66
CA THR A 701 24.32 -2.55 -17.34
C THR A 701 23.38 -3.40 -18.20
N GLU A 702 23.95 -4.29 -18.99
CA GLU A 702 23.21 -5.15 -19.90
C GLU A 702 23.45 -6.61 -19.51
N PHE A 703 22.39 -7.43 -19.64
CA PHE A 703 22.46 -8.86 -19.35
C PHE A 703 22.13 -9.68 -20.59
N GLU A 704 22.99 -10.66 -20.86
CA GLU A 704 22.80 -11.67 -21.92
C GLU A 704 22.28 -12.97 -21.28
N TYR A 705 21.27 -13.54 -21.94
CA TYR A 705 20.70 -14.84 -21.59
C TYR A 705 21.02 -15.82 -22.71
N SER A 706 21.59 -16.98 -22.37
CA SER A 706 22.02 -17.95 -23.37
C SER A 706 21.90 -19.40 -22.85
N ASP A 707 22.10 -20.39 -23.76
CA ASP A 707 22.24 -21.81 -23.47
C ASP A 707 21.07 -22.41 -22.65
N LEU A 708 19.84 -22.12 -23.08
CA LEU A 708 18.64 -22.69 -22.48
C LEU A 708 18.64 -24.20 -22.59
N LYS A 709 18.47 -24.90 -21.47
CA LYS A 709 18.25 -26.34 -21.35
C LYS A 709 16.99 -26.57 -20.54
N ILE A 710 16.10 -27.39 -21.05
CA ILE A 710 14.84 -27.74 -20.42
C ILE A 710 14.83 -29.24 -20.24
N ASP A 711 14.71 -29.67 -19.00
CA ASP A 711 14.56 -31.08 -18.62
C ASP A 711 13.20 -31.24 -17.91
N ALA A 712 12.73 -32.47 -17.73
CA ALA A 712 11.41 -32.73 -17.14
C ALA A 712 11.19 -32.11 -15.74
N GLY A 713 12.24 -31.76 -15.02
CA GLY A 713 12.14 -31.18 -13.64
C GLY A 713 12.87 -29.87 -13.46
N SER A 714 13.52 -29.33 -14.49
CA SER A 714 14.27 -28.07 -14.34
C SER A 714 14.48 -27.32 -15.65
N VAL A 715 14.64 -26.00 -15.49
CA VAL A 715 15.06 -25.10 -16.58
C VAL A 715 16.36 -24.44 -16.17
N LYS A 716 17.40 -24.60 -17.02
CA LYS A 716 18.73 -24.05 -16.80
C LYS A 716 19.15 -23.18 -17.97
N PHE A 717 19.86 -22.13 -17.70
CA PHE A 717 20.42 -21.25 -18.74
C PHE A 717 21.59 -20.44 -18.15
N ARG A 718 22.33 -19.75 -19.01
CA ARG A 718 23.39 -18.83 -18.58
C ARG A 718 22.93 -17.38 -18.59
N LEU A 719 23.27 -16.66 -17.53
CA LEU A 719 23.08 -15.22 -17.39
C LEU A 719 24.44 -14.57 -17.26
N LYS A 720 24.74 -13.59 -18.12
CA LYS A 720 26.00 -12.87 -18.15
C LYS A 720 25.79 -11.36 -18.11
N ASN A 721 26.55 -10.65 -17.31
CA ASN A 721 26.63 -9.20 -17.37
C ASN A 721 27.61 -8.79 -18.48
N THR A 722 27.11 -8.24 -19.57
CA THR A 722 27.90 -7.79 -20.74
C THR A 722 28.31 -6.33 -20.66
N GLY A 723 27.85 -5.59 -19.65
CA GLY A 723 28.18 -4.19 -19.48
C GLY A 723 29.43 -3.95 -18.62
N THR A 724 29.61 -2.69 -18.21
CA THR A 724 30.82 -2.23 -17.54
C THR A 724 30.67 -1.98 -16.03
N VAL A 725 29.46 -2.09 -15.50
CA VAL A 725 29.17 -1.92 -14.07
C VAL A 725 28.48 -3.16 -13.51
N SER A 726 28.63 -3.40 -12.22
CA SER A 726 27.91 -4.47 -11.53
C SER A 726 26.40 -4.19 -11.55
N GLY A 727 25.59 -5.25 -11.60
CA GLY A 727 24.15 -5.11 -11.61
C GLY A 727 23.44 -6.35 -11.09
N LYS A 728 22.19 -6.14 -10.67
CA LYS A 728 21.27 -7.22 -10.25
C LYS A 728 20.19 -7.35 -11.29
N GLU A 729 19.97 -8.58 -11.76
CA GLU A 729 18.88 -8.89 -12.67
C GLU A 729 17.80 -9.72 -11.99
N ALA A 730 16.55 -9.32 -12.13
CA ALA A 730 15.41 -10.11 -11.70
C ALA A 730 14.95 -10.99 -12.86
N VAL A 731 15.39 -12.22 -12.85
CA VAL A 731 15.05 -13.22 -13.87
C VAL A 731 13.69 -13.80 -13.56
N GLN A 732 12.83 -13.88 -14.59
CA GLN A 732 11.42 -14.24 -14.48
C GLN A 732 11.15 -15.50 -15.32
N LEU A 733 10.59 -16.53 -14.69
CA LEU A 733 10.14 -17.76 -15.33
C LEU A 733 8.64 -17.71 -15.55
N TYR A 734 8.22 -17.79 -16.79
CA TYR A 734 6.81 -17.91 -17.16
C TYR A 734 6.55 -19.25 -17.84
N ILE A 735 5.34 -19.79 -17.65
CA ILE A 735 4.86 -20.98 -18.35
C ILE A 735 3.56 -20.63 -19.06
N GLY A 736 3.46 -21.00 -20.33
CA GLY A 736 2.26 -20.95 -21.12
C GLY A 736 1.83 -22.35 -21.55
N VAL A 737 0.55 -22.53 -21.77
CA VAL A 737 -0.04 -23.78 -22.28
C VAL A 737 -0.62 -23.55 -23.67
N LYS A 738 -0.54 -24.55 -24.53
CA LYS A 738 -1.10 -24.57 -25.88
C LYS A 738 -1.95 -25.81 -26.11
N ASN A 739 -2.76 -25.81 -27.16
CA ASN A 739 -3.53 -26.97 -27.60
C ASN A 739 -4.49 -27.53 -26.53
N THR A 740 -4.94 -26.67 -25.61
CA THR A 740 -6.00 -26.99 -24.63
C THR A 740 -7.28 -26.22 -24.94
N LYS A 741 -8.42 -26.75 -24.52
CA LYS A 741 -9.72 -26.06 -24.56
C LYS A 741 -10.02 -25.29 -23.28
N ILE A 742 -9.22 -25.51 -22.24
CA ILE A 742 -9.39 -24.81 -20.95
C ILE A 742 -8.96 -23.34 -21.14
N PRO A 743 -9.78 -22.35 -20.78
CA PRO A 743 -9.35 -20.95 -20.81
C PRO A 743 -8.07 -20.76 -19.98
N HIS A 744 -7.09 -20.05 -20.54
CA HIS A 744 -5.82 -19.83 -19.86
C HIS A 744 -5.17 -18.52 -20.32
N PRO A 745 -4.34 -17.87 -19.48
CA PRO A 745 -3.47 -16.78 -19.90
C PRO A 745 -2.44 -17.23 -20.96
N VAL A 746 -1.95 -16.30 -21.75
CA VAL A 746 -0.88 -16.57 -22.75
C VAL A 746 0.34 -17.19 -22.07
N LYS A 747 0.70 -16.66 -20.92
CA LYS A 747 1.70 -17.21 -20.00
C LYS A 747 1.49 -16.63 -18.59
N GLU A 748 2.02 -17.31 -17.59
CA GLU A 748 1.93 -16.91 -16.20
C GLU A 748 3.29 -17.00 -15.51
N LEU A 749 3.58 -16.05 -14.65
CA LEU A 749 4.74 -16.12 -13.76
C LEU A 749 4.61 -17.36 -12.87
N LYS A 750 5.66 -18.20 -12.85
CA LYS A 750 5.71 -19.41 -12.02
C LYS A 750 6.84 -19.36 -11.00
N ASP A 751 7.95 -18.68 -11.31
CA ASP A 751 9.03 -18.44 -10.36
C ASP A 751 9.87 -17.24 -10.79
N PHE A 752 10.72 -16.75 -9.89
CA PHE A 752 11.68 -15.67 -10.16
C PHE A 752 12.88 -15.76 -9.21
N CYS A 753 13.99 -15.19 -9.63
CA CYS A 753 15.15 -15.01 -8.75
C CYS A 753 15.89 -13.71 -9.10
N LYS A 754 16.60 -13.16 -8.11
CA LYS A 754 17.44 -11.97 -8.30
C LYS A 754 18.91 -12.37 -8.25
N ILE A 755 19.65 -12.07 -9.31
CA ILE A 755 21.04 -12.48 -9.49
C ILE A 755 21.93 -11.26 -9.62
N GLU A 756 22.93 -11.15 -8.76
CA GLU A 756 23.97 -10.13 -8.84
C GLU A 756 25.15 -10.65 -9.67
N LEU A 757 25.61 -9.84 -10.62
CA LEU A 757 26.74 -10.12 -11.49
C LEU A 757 27.68 -8.93 -11.62
N MET A 758 28.98 -9.18 -11.46
CA MET A 758 30.02 -8.23 -11.79
C MET A 758 30.19 -8.09 -13.31
N PRO A 759 30.85 -7.02 -13.81
CA PRO A 759 31.15 -6.91 -15.23
C PRO A 759 31.84 -8.16 -15.79
N ASN A 760 31.29 -8.67 -16.90
CA ASN A 760 31.71 -9.93 -17.56
C ASN A 760 31.52 -11.22 -16.74
N GLU A 761 30.97 -11.15 -15.53
CA GLU A 761 30.60 -12.35 -14.75
C GLU A 761 29.42 -13.07 -15.39
N GLU A 762 29.49 -14.40 -15.37
CA GLU A 762 28.46 -15.30 -15.86
C GLU A 762 28.09 -16.30 -14.75
N LYS A 763 26.79 -16.58 -14.62
CA LYS A 763 26.27 -17.61 -13.71
C LYS A 763 25.25 -18.50 -14.43
N THR A 764 25.22 -19.76 -14.04
CA THR A 764 24.13 -20.65 -14.41
C THR A 764 22.95 -20.37 -13.47
N VAL A 765 21.80 -20.11 -14.05
CA VAL A 765 20.54 -19.98 -13.33
C VAL A 765 19.71 -21.23 -13.53
N GLU A 766 19.10 -21.71 -12.46
CA GLU A 766 18.28 -22.93 -12.48
C GLU A 766 16.94 -22.67 -11.78
N PHE A 767 15.86 -23.04 -12.43
CA PHE A 767 14.52 -23.11 -11.85
C PHE A 767 14.09 -24.58 -11.78
N THR A 768 13.54 -24.98 -10.64
CA THR A 768 12.90 -26.28 -10.47
C THR A 768 11.46 -26.21 -10.97
N LEU A 769 11.07 -27.12 -11.83
CA LEU A 769 9.70 -27.26 -12.28
C LEU A 769 8.94 -28.22 -11.37
N THR A 770 7.86 -27.76 -10.79
CA THR A 770 6.98 -28.54 -9.91
C THR A 770 5.64 -28.79 -10.57
N ASP A 771 4.96 -29.88 -10.22
CA ASP A 771 3.69 -30.27 -10.87
C ASP A 771 2.60 -29.20 -10.77
N ASP A 772 2.55 -28.45 -9.68
CA ASP A 772 1.57 -27.37 -9.48
C ASP A 772 1.72 -26.21 -10.47
N MET A 773 2.90 -26.03 -11.09
CA MET A 773 3.11 -25.01 -12.12
C MET A 773 2.30 -25.26 -13.40
N PHE A 774 1.84 -26.50 -13.60
CA PHE A 774 1.13 -26.97 -14.79
C PHE A 774 -0.37 -27.22 -14.55
N THR A 775 -0.90 -26.73 -13.44
CA THR A 775 -2.28 -27.00 -13.01
C THR A 775 -3.17 -25.76 -13.09
N TYR A 776 -4.47 -26.01 -13.17
CA TYR A 776 -5.56 -25.06 -13.01
C TYR A 776 -6.57 -25.60 -12.01
N PHE A 777 -7.43 -24.73 -11.47
CA PHE A 777 -8.51 -25.18 -10.60
C PHE A 777 -9.76 -25.52 -11.41
N CYS A 778 -10.14 -26.79 -11.41
CA CYS A 778 -11.34 -27.29 -12.08
C CYS A 778 -12.55 -27.12 -11.16
N GLU A 779 -13.47 -26.21 -11.49
CA GLU A 779 -14.65 -25.91 -10.67
C GLU A 779 -15.60 -27.12 -10.59
N ASP A 780 -15.81 -27.86 -11.70
CA ASP A 780 -16.69 -29.04 -11.75
C ASP A 780 -16.24 -30.16 -10.79
N LYS A 781 -14.93 -30.31 -10.63
CA LYS A 781 -14.35 -31.31 -9.73
C LYS A 781 -13.96 -30.75 -8.36
N ASN A 782 -14.02 -29.42 -8.19
CA ASN A 782 -13.53 -28.72 -7.01
C ASN A 782 -12.10 -29.17 -6.61
N ALA A 783 -11.21 -29.23 -7.60
CA ALA A 783 -9.86 -29.77 -7.45
C ALA A 783 -8.87 -29.16 -8.44
N TRP A 784 -7.59 -29.18 -8.06
CA TRP A 784 -6.50 -28.83 -8.97
C TRP A 784 -6.28 -29.96 -9.98
N GLU A 785 -6.25 -29.60 -11.26
CA GLU A 785 -6.01 -30.53 -12.37
C GLU A 785 -4.89 -30.03 -13.27
N ARG A 786 -4.14 -30.93 -13.85
CA ARG A 786 -3.14 -30.61 -14.86
C ARG A 786 -3.82 -30.25 -16.16
N TYR A 787 -3.35 -29.20 -16.83
CA TYR A 787 -3.78 -28.91 -18.21
C TYR A 787 -3.46 -30.08 -19.14
N ASP A 788 -4.33 -30.31 -20.11
CA ASP A 788 -4.23 -31.36 -21.13
C ASP A 788 -3.43 -30.93 -22.38
N GLY A 789 -2.83 -29.75 -22.35
CA GLY A 789 -2.11 -29.17 -23.49
C GLY A 789 -0.59 -29.31 -23.41
N ASP A 790 0.07 -28.73 -24.41
CA ASP A 790 1.53 -28.62 -24.51
C ASP A 790 2.04 -27.38 -23.79
N PHE A 791 3.18 -27.49 -23.12
CA PHE A 791 3.71 -26.39 -22.34
C PHE A 791 4.91 -25.73 -23.02
N SER A 792 4.99 -24.40 -22.87
CA SER A 792 6.16 -23.62 -23.27
C SER A 792 6.73 -22.88 -22.07
N VAL A 793 8.03 -22.86 -21.96
CA VAL A 793 8.79 -22.08 -20.98
C VAL A 793 9.25 -20.78 -21.61
N TYR A 794 9.11 -19.68 -20.86
CA TYR A 794 9.60 -18.37 -21.24
C TYR A 794 10.46 -17.83 -20.11
N ILE A 795 11.69 -17.42 -20.42
CA ILE A 795 12.60 -16.74 -19.49
C ILE A 795 12.81 -15.31 -19.97
N GLY A 796 12.61 -14.36 -19.10
CA GLY A 796 12.73 -12.95 -19.47
C GLY A 796 13.10 -12.03 -18.34
N SER A 797 13.31 -10.76 -18.69
CA SER A 797 13.52 -9.66 -17.77
C SER A 797 12.20 -8.94 -17.41
N SER A 798 11.15 -9.22 -18.17
CA SER A 798 9.75 -8.83 -17.92
C SER A 798 8.80 -9.72 -18.69
N VAL A 799 7.50 -9.60 -18.46
CA VAL A 799 6.49 -10.38 -19.21
C VAL A 799 6.54 -10.12 -20.72
N SER A 800 6.97 -8.94 -21.15
CA SER A 800 7.10 -8.58 -22.58
C SER A 800 8.52 -8.66 -23.12
N ASP A 801 9.53 -8.74 -22.28
CA ASP A 801 10.94 -8.91 -22.67
C ASP A 801 11.41 -10.34 -22.43
N ILE A 802 10.93 -11.23 -23.28
CA ILE A 802 11.30 -12.66 -23.25
C ILE A 802 12.60 -12.84 -24.00
N ARG A 803 13.61 -13.38 -23.33
CA ARG A 803 14.96 -13.58 -23.82
C ARG A 803 15.22 -15.01 -24.33
N LEU A 804 14.62 -15.99 -23.64
CA LEU A 804 14.72 -17.40 -24.01
C LEU A 804 13.34 -18.05 -24.00
N LYS A 805 13.13 -18.97 -24.93
CA LYS A 805 11.90 -19.74 -25.05
C LYS A 805 12.19 -21.16 -25.48
N GLY A 806 11.46 -22.12 -24.94
CA GLY A 806 11.51 -23.52 -25.35
C GLY A 806 10.22 -24.23 -24.99
N ASP A 807 10.00 -25.38 -25.62
CA ASP A 807 8.84 -26.22 -25.33
C ASP A 807 9.26 -27.37 -24.39
N LEU A 808 8.33 -27.81 -23.52
CA LEU A 808 8.48 -28.94 -22.58
C LEU A 808 8.00 -30.24 -23.19
#